data_48856d4bf54cf02cb6d85ff55f8e33b3
#
_entry.id   48856d4bf54cf02cb6d85ff55f8e33b3
#
_cell.length_a   1.000
_cell.length_b   1.000
_cell.length_c   1.000
_cell.angle_alpha   90.00
_cell.angle_beta   90.00
_cell.angle_gamma   90.00
#
_symmetry.space_group_name_H-M   'P 1'
#
loop_
_entity.id
_entity.type
_entity.pdbx_description
1 polymer ?
#
loop_
_entity_poly.entity_id
_entity_poly.type
_entity_poly.pdbx_seq_one_letter_code
_entity_poly.pdbx_strand_id
1 'polypeptide(L)'
;MKIATTLAAWMLAATTLAQTPVTTNQLKYSEGNISTVSIHDPSIVYHNGQYTIWGSHMGVATSKNLQTWSSVRPDNMTFRKLSQQGASTTTACGYADAFNTQKVTQVKDCNGQLVDFPNFDAEKYCARYAANKNTWIDGNMWAPDIIYNETMQKWCMYLSLNGDHWSSIIILLTASSPTGPFTYQGPIVMGGFHGQTIGGVKSVTCAETDYEIATGEKAFNSRYTQTDNGKFWPNCIDPCVFFDEDGELWMTYGSWSGGIFMLKLDKETGLRDYTHTYTSDYAAAGASGVSDPYFGKKIAGGYYVSGEGSYVQHIGKYYYLFMSYGFFAPGGYEADGKTPRGGGYDMRIFRSEKPEGPYLDASGTPATFTAYRMNYGASPNDSRGMRLMSAYNHWGPVQTIGERSQGHNSAVTDNEGRSFVVYHTKFNDGTVGHQVRIHQLFTNKNGWLVAAPFHFNGEEQNDESLASGCQWERSMLLGDYRLLIHTTKQDFDKMEEATPITITLNEDGSVTGDKTGTWALEEGTSYLTLKLGGVTYNGVLCENLVNGATERGFKSATGEAICFTAVCDLKGSNMGVPVWAYKLSPISALAYNYVKNQTVFTSNVKSGATYSSHIKMQFPTTDNVLLTWTSSEPSVISETGKYNPMGLKENLPVTLTARMECSDYYWEQTYDINAKAETFPEGDCTSGLIAYYNFDEKPTYNLMQKELGTEANRITYSKSGSGKAPVLEEDYDRIGQVAHQYFGANGQNSYCRMANPLCDESQQSNAEGFTVSAWMKRSDNNAWDALWSFFDSSVANSTASPRLYLTGNSYMGYNDAAGNWFDLNHPDKDSYTNIPVGEWALVTVTVGPNNGIRIYVNGTNKAFKTIDGSYAMSGTTMTNKIKSLPYDEIVKKVYSLKYFYLGLGSFWGSADACFDDVLIYNRELSATDVSALKMLSNRVYDFSQPGGETQIADIIESANLQDNGYYDLSGRRIAIPTTKGIYIKNGRKVIK
;
A
#
# COMPACT_ATOMS: atom_id res chain seq x y z
N MET A 1 57.65 -14.85 -32.76
CA MET A 1 56.42 -14.81 -33.54
C MET A 1 55.36 -15.87 -33.12
N LYS A 2 55.66 -16.76 -32.16
CA LYS A 2 54.66 -17.76 -31.65
C LYS A 2 54.07 -17.42 -30.28
N ILE A 3 54.60 -16.42 -29.59
CA ILE A 3 54.09 -15.98 -28.28
C ILE A 3 52.97 -14.89 -28.41
N ALA A 4 53.03 -14.13 -29.50
CA ALA A 4 52.02 -13.09 -29.75
C ALA A 4 50.66 -13.64 -30.21
N THR A 5 50.62 -14.83 -30.80
CA THR A 5 49.39 -15.49 -31.26
C THR A 5 48.62 -16.18 -30.10
N THR A 6 49.30 -16.61 -29.07
CA THR A 6 48.69 -17.24 -27.91
C THR A 6 48.04 -16.21 -26.95
N LEU A 7 48.65 -15.00 -26.82
CA LEU A 7 48.02 -13.94 -26.06
C LEU A 7 46.77 -13.34 -26.75
N ALA A 8 46.79 -13.28 -28.10
CA ALA A 8 45.60 -12.82 -28.83
C ALA A 8 44.44 -13.84 -28.77
N ALA A 9 44.75 -15.14 -28.69
CA ALA A 9 43.71 -16.17 -28.51
C ALA A 9 43.14 -16.17 -27.08
N TRP A 10 43.92 -15.84 -26.04
CA TRP A 10 43.43 -15.70 -24.68
C TRP A 10 42.65 -14.38 -24.46
N MET A 11 42.99 -13.30 -25.14
CA MET A 11 42.19 -12.09 -25.13
C MET A 11 40.90 -12.22 -25.93
N LEU A 12 40.86 -13.06 -26.98
CA LEU A 12 39.61 -13.35 -27.69
C LEU A 12 38.69 -14.33 -26.91
N ALA A 13 39.28 -15.23 -26.13
CA ALA A 13 38.48 -16.14 -25.27
C ALA A 13 37.89 -15.46 -24.02
N ALA A 14 38.50 -14.39 -23.53
CA ALA A 14 37.95 -13.60 -22.43
C ALA A 14 36.84 -12.62 -22.85
N THR A 15 36.68 -12.39 -24.17
CA THR A 15 35.61 -11.52 -24.69
C THR A 15 34.37 -12.29 -25.20
N THR A 16 34.40 -13.61 -25.16
CA THR A 16 33.28 -14.46 -25.67
C THR A 16 32.32 -14.91 -24.60
N LEU A 17 32.41 -14.41 -23.38
CA LEU A 17 31.31 -14.45 -22.41
C LEU A 17 30.42 -13.19 -22.46
N ALA A 18 30.64 -12.30 -23.42
CA ALA A 18 29.60 -11.37 -23.79
C ALA A 18 28.49 -12.17 -24.47
N GLN A 19 27.39 -12.38 -23.76
CA GLN A 19 26.18 -12.93 -24.36
C GLN A 19 25.92 -12.27 -25.71
N THR A 20 25.59 -13.06 -26.70
CA THR A 20 25.23 -12.58 -28.03
C THR A 20 24.17 -11.49 -27.86
N PRO A 21 24.37 -10.27 -28.36
CA PRO A 21 23.36 -9.26 -28.26
C PRO A 21 22.06 -9.80 -28.85
N VAL A 22 21.00 -9.82 -28.08
CA VAL A 22 19.67 -10.11 -28.64
C VAL A 22 19.43 -9.06 -29.73
N THR A 23 19.16 -9.48 -30.92
CA THR A 23 18.88 -8.53 -32.02
C THR A 23 17.57 -7.80 -31.69
N THR A 24 17.55 -6.50 -31.90
CA THR A 24 16.40 -5.62 -31.63
C THR A 24 15.08 -6.09 -32.27
N ASN A 25 15.13 -6.96 -33.23
CA ASN A 25 13.96 -7.54 -33.90
C ASN A 25 13.30 -8.71 -33.13
N GLN A 26 13.90 -9.16 -32.02
CA GLN A 26 13.37 -10.25 -31.17
C GLN A 26 12.80 -9.74 -29.84
N LEU A 27 12.97 -8.47 -29.56
CA LEU A 27 12.46 -7.88 -28.33
C LEU A 27 11.24 -7.04 -28.63
N LYS A 28 10.13 -7.43 -28.04
CA LYS A 28 8.96 -6.56 -27.94
C LYS A 28 9.17 -5.63 -26.77
N TYR A 29 8.96 -4.36 -26.98
CA TYR A 29 9.00 -3.35 -25.95
C TYR A 29 7.59 -2.79 -25.75
N SER A 30 7.19 -2.62 -24.52
CA SER A 30 6.03 -1.82 -24.24
C SER A 30 6.36 -0.35 -24.51
N GLU A 31 5.62 0.29 -25.38
CA GLU A 31 5.78 1.73 -25.70
C GLU A 31 5.02 2.64 -24.72
N GLY A 32 4.27 2.09 -23.78
CA GLY A 32 3.38 2.82 -22.89
C GLY A 32 3.85 2.90 -21.45
N ASN A 33 3.49 3.97 -20.78
CA ASN A 33 3.54 4.06 -19.34
C ASN A 33 2.30 3.39 -18.75
N ILE A 34 2.47 2.53 -17.75
CA ILE A 34 1.36 2.03 -16.94
C ILE A 34 0.95 3.15 -15.99
N SER A 35 -0.33 3.50 -15.97
CA SER A 35 -0.91 4.31 -14.91
C SER A 35 -2.01 3.53 -14.22
N THR A 36 -2.05 3.54 -12.92
CA THR A 36 -3.08 2.86 -12.15
C THR A 36 -4.04 3.85 -11.51
N VAL A 37 -5.16 3.34 -11.05
CA VAL A 37 -6.16 4.12 -10.31
C VAL A 37 -6.44 3.47 -8.97
N SER A 38 -6.83 4.30 -8.00
CA SER A 38 -7.24 3.85 -6.69
C SER A 38 -8.77 3.69 -6.68
N ILE A 39 -9.25 2.52 -7.05
CA ILE A 39 -10.66 2.15 -7.02
C ILE A 39 -10.79 0.87 -6.19
N HIS A 40 -11.69 0.88 -5.22
CA HIS A 40 -11.99 -0.23 -4.35
C HIS A 40 -13.13 -1.06 -4.94
N ASP A 41 -13.08 -2.39 -4.86
CA ASP A 41 -14.12 -3.30 -5.35
C ASP A 41 -14.44 -3.06 -6.85
N PRO A 42 -13.45 -3.19 -7.76
CA PRO A 42 -13.62 -2.80 -9.14
C PRO A 42 -14.57 -3.75 -9.89
N SER A 43 -15.58 -3.19 -10.56
CA SER A 43 -16.37 -3.84 -11.61
C SER A 43 -15.99 -3.24 -12.94
N ILE A 44 -15.62 -4.07 -13.89
CA ILE A 44 -15.12 -3.65 -15.20
C ILE A 44 -16.05 -4.08 -16.33
N VAL A 45 -16.23 -3.19 -17.31
CA VAL A 45 -16.88 -3.51 -18.58
C VAL A 45 -16.05 -3.01 -19.76
N TYR A 46 -16.18 -3.70 -20.87
CA TYR A 46 -15.61 -3.31 -22.15
C TYR A 46 -16.70 -3.00 -23.15
N HIS A 47 -16.65 -1.82 -23.76
CA HIS A 47 -17.65 -1.40 -24.75
C HIS A 47 -17.04 -0.39 -25.74
N ASN A 48 -17.24 -0.62 -27.04
CA ASN A 48 -16.82 0.27 -28.11
C ASN A 48 -15.33 0.70 -28.01
N GLY A 49 -14.44 -0.24 -27.71
CA GLY A 49 -13.00 0.04 -27.62
C GLY A 49 -12.57 0.74 -26.33
N GLN A 50 -13.44 0.80 -25.32
CA GLN A 50 -13.12 1.41 -24.04
C GLN A 50 -13.52 0.50 -22.88
N TYR A 51 -12.65 0.40 -21.93
CA TYR A 51 -12.90 -0.18 -20.61
C TYR A 51 -13.40 0.89 -19.67
N THR A 52 -14.36 0.54 -18.83
CA THR A 52 -14.86 1.39 -17.73
C THR A 52 -14.85 0.57 -16.44
N ILE A 53 -14.25 1.11 -15.38
CA ILE A 53 -14.27 0.54 -14.04
C ILE A 53 -15.12 1.41 -13.14
N TRP A 54 -16.01 0.78 -12.39
CA TRP A 54 -16.72 1.35 -11.25
C TRP A 54 -16.31 0.63 -9.97
N GLY A 55 -16.35 1.32 -8.84
CA GLY A 55 -16.10 0.70 -7.54
C GLY A 55 -16.78 1.41 -6.39
N SER A 56 -16.54 0.92 -5.21
CA SER A 56 -17.09 1.48 -3.95
C SER A 56 -16.86 2.98 -3.86
N HIS A 57 -17.79 3.66 -3.20
CA HIS A 57 -17.82 5.11 -3.08
C HIS A 57 -17.90 5.83 -4.44
N MET A 58 -18.41 5.14 -5.43
CA MET A 58 -18.65 5.63 -6.79
C MET A 58 -17.36 6.11 -7.50
N GLY A 59 -16.25 5.48 -7.19
CA GLY A 59 -15.02 5.66 -7.97
C GLY A 59 -15.23 5.16 -9.40
N VAL A 60 -14.80 5.95 -10.41
CA VAL A 60 -14.91 5.56 -11.81
C VAL A 60 -13.70 6.01 -12.61
N ALA A 61 -13.24 5.13 -13.49
CA ALA A 61 -12.15 5.41 -14.41
C ALA A 61 -12.35 4.69 -15.74
N THR A 62 -11.71 5.19 -16.77
CA THR A 62 -11.74 4.61 -18.11
C THR A 62 -10.35 4.37 -18.66
N SER A 63 -10.24 3.38 -19.53
CA SER A 63 -9.02 3.04 -20.24
C SER A 63 -9.35 2.55 -21.65
N LYS A 64 -8.43 2.73 -22.60
CA LYS A 64 -8.53 2.14 -23.94
C LYS A 64 -7.70 0.86 -24.08
N ASN A 65 -6.77 0.61 -23.16
CA ASN A 65 -5.75 -0.41 -23.32
C ASN A 65 -5.45 -1.19 -22.03
N LEU A 66 -6.20 -0.98 -20.96
CA LEU A 66 -5.94 -1.54 -19.62
C LEU A 66 -4.61 -1.12 -18.97
N GLN A 67 -3.78 -0.36 -19.69
CA GLN A 67 -2.47 0.09 -19.22
C GLN A 67 -2.52 1.50 -18.64
N THR A 68 -3.28 2.39 -19.27
CA THR A 68 -3.40 3.79 -18.86
C THR A 68 -4.85 4.13 -18.52
N TRP A 69 -5.03 4.69 -17.34
CA TRP A 69 -6.33 5.00 -16.76
C TRP A 69 -6.54 6.49 -16.56
N SER A 70 -7.74 6.93 -16.84
CA SER A 70 -8.19 8.29 -16.56
C SER A 70 -9.36 8.24 -15.60
N SER A 71 -9.22 8.87 -14.43
CA SER A 71 -10.33 9.05 -13.52
C SER A 71 -11.40 9.91 -14.18
N VAL A 72 -12.63 9.46 -14.10
CA VAL A 72 -13.79 10.19 -14.62
C VAL A 72 -14.52 10.80 -13.44
N ARG A 73 -14.85 12.08 -13.56
CA ARG A 73 -15.92 12.68 -12.74
C ARG A 73 -17.09 12.92 -13.68
N PRO A 74 -18.11 12.05 -13.63
CA PRO A 74 -19.33 12.33 -14.35
C PRO A 74 -19.90 13.65 -13.87
N ASP A 75 -20.20 14.56 -14.78
CA ASP A 75 -20.64 15.94 -14.48
C ASP A 75 -21.92 16.04 -13.63
N ASN A 76 -22.54 14.91 -13.36
CA ASN A 76 -23.83 14.79 -12.68
C ASN A 76 -23.77 14.01 -11.36
N MET A 77 -22.58 13.73 -10.82
CA MET A 77 -22.45 12.99 -9.58
C MET A 77 -22.31 13.92 -8.39
N THR A 78 -23.43 14.25 -7.80
CA THR A 78 -23.47 14.96 -6.53
C THR A 78 -24.06 14.06 -5.47
N PHE A 79 -23.41 13.99 -4.31
CA PHE A 79 -23.81 13.14 -3.20
C PHE A 79 -24.46 13.98 -2.11
N ARG A 80 -25.54 13.46 -1.59
CA ARG A 80 -26.21 14.03 -0.43
C ARG A 80 -25.54 13.59 0.86
N LYS A 81 -25.26 14.52 1.74
CA LYS A 81 -24.72 14.19 3.05
C LYS A 81 -25.81 13.57 3.92
N LEU A 82 -25.62 12.33 4.36
CA LEU A 82 -26.47 11.71 5.35
C LEU A 82 -26.26 12.42 6.68
N SER A 83 -27.26 13.12 7.19
CA SER A 83 -27.27 13.69 8.52
C SER A 83 -28.36 13.05 9.35
N GLN A 84 -28.17 13.00 10.68
CA GLN A 84 -29.20 12.54 11.61
C GLN A 84 -30.46 13.40 11.59
N GLN A 85 -30.40 14.60 11.04
CA GLN A 85 -31.44 15.61 11.05
C GLN A 85 -31.99 15.96 9.68
N GLY A 86 -31.75 15.14 8.70
CA GLY A 86 -32.13 15.40 7.31
C GLY A 86 -30.94 15.70 6.42
N ALA A 87 -31.08 15.41 5.17
CA ALA A 87 -30.05 15.61 4.18
C ALA A 87 -29.80 17.09 3.92
N SER A 88 -28.57 17.50 4.05
CA SER A 88 -28.12 18.79 3.57
C SER A 88 -27.58 18.62 2.16
N THR A 89 -28.26 19.16 1.18
CA THR A 89 -27.78 19.22 -0.20
C THR A 89 -26.69 20.26 -0.32
N THR A 90 -25.52 19.81 -0.77
CA THR A 90 -24.48 20.76 -1.14
C THR A 90 -24.21 20.67 -2.58
N THR A 91 -24.59 20.32 -3.47
CA THR A 91 -24.33 20.19 -4.90
C THR A 91 -24.67 18.80 -5.41
N ALA A 92 -25.41 18.86 -6.39
CA ALA A 92 -26.15 17.76 -6.85
C ALA A 92 -25.33 16.75 -7.65
N CYS A 93 -25.32 15.48 -7.32
CA CYS A 93 -25.11 14.42 -8.24
C CYS A 93 -26.42 13.84 -8.69
N GLY A 94 -26.49 13.44 -9.93
CA GLY A 94 -27.68 12.88 -10.51
C GLY A 94 -28.29 11.69 -9.76
N TYR A 95 -27.70 11.28 -8.64
CA TYR A 95 -28.22 10.27 -7.73
C TYR A 95 -29.03 10.83 -6.56
N ALA A 96 -28.91 12.09 -6.24
CA ALA A 96 -29.54 12.65 -5.03
C ALA A 96 -31.04 12.47 -5.01
N ASP A 97 -31.67 12.59 -6.13
CA ASP A 97 -33.12 12.39 -6.28
C ASP A 97 -33.48 11.01 -6.88
N ALA A 98 -32.47 10.26 -7.32
CA ALA A 98 -32.68 8.98 -7.98
C ALA A 98 -33.24 7.92 -7.03
N PHE A 99 -32.79 7.91 -5.77
CA PHE A 99 -33.14 6.86 -4.81
C PHE A 99 -34.52 7.01 -4.19
N ASN A 100 -35.16 8.16 -4.33
CA ASN A 100 -36.46 8.47 -3.74
C ASN A 100 -37.63 8.19 -4.69
N THR A 101 -37.36 8.09 -5.99
CA THR A 101 -38.41 7.94 -7.00
C THR A 101 -38.08 6.76 -7.90
N GLN A 102 -38.60 5.63 -7.53
CA GLN A 102 -38.53 4.38 -8.28
C GLN A 102 -39.24 4.53 -9.64
N LYS A 103 -38.65 4.04 -10.72
CA LYS A 103 -39.21 4.15 -12.06
C LYS A 103 -40.12 2.99 -12.40
N VAL A 104 -39.83 1.78 -11.92
CA VAL A 104 -40.68 0.62 -12.10
C VAL A 104 -41.74 0.62 -11.00
N THR A 105 -43.01 0.67 -11.40
CA THR A 105 -44.14 0.78 -10.47
C THR A 105 -45.01 -0.46 -10.43
N GLN A 106 -44.77 -1.42 -11.31
CA GLN A 106 -45.49 -2.70 -11.34
C GLN A 106 -44.49 -3.81 -11.71
N VAL A 107 -44.68 -4.98 -11.07
CA VAL A 107 -43.93 -6.21 -11.33
C VAL A 107 -44.87 -7.40 -11.32
N LYS A 108 -44.46 -8.51 -11.92
CA LYS A 108 -45.14 -9.79 -11.70
C LYS A 108 -44.73 -10.37 -10.37
N ASP A 109 -45.65 -10.83 -9.54
CA ASP A 109 -45.36 -11.49 -8.28
C ASP A 109 -44.97 -12.97 -8.48
N CYS A 110 -44.73 -13.70 -7.40
CA CYS A 110 -44.38 -15.12 -7.40
C CYS A 110 -45.45 -16.03 -8.04
N ASN A 111 -46.65 -15.52 -8.26
CA ASN A 111 -47.73 -16.23 -8.92
C ASN A 111 -47.93 -15.79 -10.38
N GLY A 112 -47.06 -14.90 -10.86
CA GLY A 112 -47.12 -14.33 -12.20
C GLY A 112 -48.21 -13.25 -12.37
N GLN A 113 -48.78 -12.76 -11.28
CA GLN A 113 -49.81 -11.72 -11.31
C GLN A 113 -49.12 -10.34 -11.33
N LEU A 114 -49.58 -9.44 -12.19
CA LEU A 114 -49.11 -8.07 -12.21
C LEU A 114 -49.64 -7.35 -10.95
N VAL A 115 -48.75 -6.89 -10.13
CA VAL A 115 -49.00 -6.19 -8.87
C VAL A 115 -48.32 -4.84 -8.83
N ASP A 116 -48.85 -3.92 -8.02
CA ASP A 116 -48.18 -2.67 -7.76
C ASP A 116 -46.88 -2.92 -7.00
N PHE A 117 -45.83 -2.29 -7.49
CA PHE A 117 -44.50 -2.33 -6.86
C PHE A 117 -44.38 -1.08 -5.99
N PRO A 118 -44.48 -1.21 -4.67
CA PRO A 118 -44.36 -0.06 -3.77
C PRO A 118 -43.08 0.77 -4.03
N ASN A 119 -43.19 2.06 -3.81
CA ASN A 119 -42.00 2.91 -3.93
C ASN A 119 -41.08 2.67 -2.75
N PHE A 120 -40.00 1.95 -3.00
CA PHE A 120 -38.98 1.67 -2.02
C PHE A 120 -37.91 2.80 -2.06
N ASP A 121 -37.93 3.65 -1.06
CA ASP A 121 -36.96 4.74 -0.88
C ASP A 121 -35.64 4.12 -0.38
N ALA A 122 -34.75 3.84 -1.33
CA ALA A 122 -33.49 3.17 -1.05
C ALA A 122 -32.54 4.03 -0.21
N GLU A 123 -32.59 5.37 -0.37
CA GLU A 123 -31.80 6.28 0.46
C GLU A 123 -32.26 6.23 1.92
N LYS A 124 -33.57 6.26 2.16
CA LYS A 124 -34.13 6.14 3.49
C LYS A 124 -33.82 4.80 4.13
N TYR A 125 -33.84 3.72 3.34
CA TYR A 125 -33.48 2.38 3.79
C TYR A 125 -32.02 2.34 4.24
N CYS A 126 -31.11 2.84 3.42
CA CYS A 126 -29.69 2.94 3.76
C CYS A 126 -29.44 3.85 4.97
N ALA A 127 -30.07 5.04 5.01
CA ALA A 127 -29.90 5.99 6.10
C ALA A 127 -30.37 5.46 7.46
N ARG A 128 -31.38 4.58 7.49
CA ARG A 128 -31.84 3.90 8.70
C ARG A 128 -30.73 3.12 9.39
N TYR A 129 -29.83 2.56 8.62
CA TYR A 129 -28.83 1.61 9.08
C TYR A 129 -27.39 2.12 8.92
N ALA A 130 -27.22 3.37 8.48
CA ALA A 130 -25.88 3.96 8.37
C ALA A 130 -25.23 4.07 9.75
N ALA A 131 -24.16 3.32 9.96
CA ALA A 131 -23.37 3.32 11.18
C ALA A 131 -22.78 4.70 11.46
N ASN A 132 -22.50 5.45 10.45
CA ASN A 132 -21.79 6.71 10.51
C ASN A 132 -22.69 7.85 10.03
N LYS A 133 -23.46 8.39 10.97
CA LYS A 133 -24.51 9.39 10.75
C LYS A 133 -24.06 10.73 10.18
N ASN A 134 -22.75 10.94 9.98
CA ASN A 134 -22.15 12.13 9.38
C ASN A 134 -21.50 11.88 8.02
N THR A 135 -21.56 10.66 7.49
CA THR A 135 -21.01 10.37 6.17
C THR A 135 -21.94 10.79 5.04
N TRP A 136 -21.34 11.05 3.89
CA TRP A 136 -22.08 11.19 2.67
C TRP A 136 -22.71 9.85 2.29
N ILE A 137 -23.78 9.84 1.50
CA ILE A 137 -24.42 8.59 1.07
C ILE A 137 -23.45 7.70 0.30
N ASP A 138 -22.50 8.29 -0.43
CA ASP A 138 -21.43 7.57 -1.12
C ASP A 138 -20.59 6.69 -0.19
N GLY A 139 -20.44 7.07 1.08
CA GLY A 139 -19.81 6.23 2.09
C GLY A 139 -20.51 4.88 2.35
N ASN A 140 -21.77 4.75 1.95
CA ASN A 140 -22.56 3.53 2.06
C ASN A 140 -22.84 2.87 0.70
N MET A 141 -22.38 3.44 -0.39
CA MET A 141 -22.48 2.93 -1.75
C MET A 141 -21.27 2.05 -2.04
N TRP A 142 -21.45 0.74 -1.92
CA TRP A 142 -20.38 -0.24 -1.98
C TRP A 142 -20.54 -1.19 -3.16
N ALA A 143 -19.40 -1.68 -3.65
CA ALA A 143 -19.27 -2.77 -4.61
C ALA A 143 -20.36 -2.75 -5.70
N PRO A 144 -20.41 -1.75 -6.56
CA PRO A 144 -21.32 -1.77 -7.71
C PRO A 144 -20.88 -2.84 -8.69
N ASP A 145 -21.82 -3.47 -9.38
CA ASP A 145 -21.55 -4.20 -10.60
C ASP A 145 -22.29 -3.58 -11.79
N ILE A 146 -21.65 -3.54 -12.94
CA ILE A 146 -22.18 -2.89 -14.13
C ILE A 146 -22.17 -3.83 -15.33
N ILE A 147 -23.28 -3.88 -16.06
CA ILE A 147 -23.43 -4.69 -17.26
C ILE A 147 -24.27 -3.96 -18.30
N TYR A 148 -24.00 -4.20 -19.58
CA TYR A 148 -24.90 -3.76 -20.65
C TYR A 148 -25.98 -4.80 -20.83
N ASN A 149 -27.25 -4.39 -20.67
CA ASN A 149 -28.40 -5.24 -20.94
C ASN A 149 -28.90 -4.96 -22.36
N GLU A 150 -28.66 -5.90 -23.25
CA GLU A 150 -29.02 -5.76 -24.65
C GLU A 150 -30.54 -5.73 -24.89
N THR A 151 -31.32 -6.43 -24.06
CA THR A 151 -32.78 -6.41 -24.16
C THR A 151 -33.33 -5.05 -23.80
N MET A 152 -32.83 -4.44 -22.75
CA MET A 152 -33.22 -3.09 -22.32
C MET A 152 -32.56 -1.99 -23.13
N GLN A 153 -31.51 -2.26 -23.88
CA GLN A 153 -30.62 -1.27 -24.48
C GLN A 153 -30.11 -0.24 -23.46
N LYS A 154 -29.71 -0.70 -22.31
CA LYS A 154 -29.28 0.10 -21.16
C LYS A 154 -28.06 -0.48 -20.48
N TRP A 155 -27.25 0.40 -19.95
CA TRP A 155 -26.29 0.09 -18.92
C TRP A 155 -27.06 -0.07 -17.60
N CYS A 156 -26.86 -1.21 -16.96
CA CYS A 156 -27.44 -1.56 -15.68
C CYS A 156 -26.35 -1.58 -14.62
N MET A 157 -26.51 -0.79 -13.58
CA MET A 157 -25.64 -0.82 -12.41
C MET A 157 -26.42 -1.39 -11.23
N TYR A 158 -25.92 -2.47 -10.68
CA TYR A 158 -26.42 -3.08 -9.46
C TYR A 158 -25.56 -2.62 -8.32
N LEU A 159 -26.13 -1.87 -7.39
CA LEU A 159 -25.39 -1.13 -6.39
C LEU A 159 -25.80 -1.55 -4.99
N SER A 160 -24.84 -1.85 -4.16
CA SER A 160 -25.06 -2.11 -2.74
C SER A 160 -25.18 -0.81 -1.97
N LEU A 161 -26.24 -0.66 -1.20
CA LEU A 161 -26.34 0.33 -0.14
C LEU A 161 -26.18 -0.41 1.19
N ASN A 162 -25.00 -0.30 1.79
CA ASN A 162 -24.65 -1.03 3.00
C ASN A 162 -25.34 -0.46 4.23
N GLY A 163 -25.83 -1.32 5.07
CA GLY A 163 -26.45 -0.97 6.35
C GLY A 163 -25.95 -1.86 7.47
N ASP A 164 -25.94 -1.33 8.69
CA ASP A 164 -25.59 -2.09 9.90
C ASP A 164 -26.49 -3.29 10.11
N HIS A 165 -25.96 -4.31 10.77
CA HIS A 165 -26.71 -5.51 11.16
C HIS A 165 -27.39 -6.21 9.98
N TRP A 166 -26.68 -6.31 8.84
CA TRP A 166 -27.17 -6.95 7.59
C TRP A 166 -28.40 -6.29 6.98
N SER A 167 -28.68 -5.05 7.35
CA SER A 167 -29.82 -4.29 6.84
C SER A 167 -29.46 -3.53 5.58
N SER A 168 -28.81 -4.19 4.67
CA SER A 168 -28.36 -3.68 3.38
C SER A 168 -29.41 -3.94 2.28
N ILE A 169 -29.27 -3.24 1.17
CA ILE A 169 -30.14 -3.36 0.00
C ILE A 169 -29.28 -3.29 -1.27
N ILE A 170 -29.59 -4.14 -2.24
CA ILE A 170 -29.08 -4.02 -3.61
C ILE A 170 -30.18 -3.39 -4.46
N ILE A 171 -29.80 -2.38 -5.26
CA ILE A 171 -30.68 -1.63 -6.13
C ILE A 171 -30.23 -1.68 -7.58
N LEU A 172 -31.14 -1.48 -8.51
CA LEU A 172 -30.87 -1.29 -9.92
C LEU A 172 -30.90 0.19 -10.28
N LEU A 173 -29.86 0.64 -10.94
CA LEU A 173 -29.77 1.92 -11.62
C LEU A 173 -29.54 1.68 -13.12
N THR A 174 -30.12 2.48 -13.99
CA THR A 174 -29.89 2.37 -15.44
C THR A 174 -29.46 3.67 -16.10
N ALA A 175 -28.64 3.56 -17.14
CA ALA A 175 -28.15 4.69 -17.92
C ALA A 175 -28.06 4.36 -19.43
N SER A 176 -27.87 5.37 -20.26
CA SER A 176 -27.54 5.21 -21.67
C SER A 176 -26.05 5.11 -21.96
N SER A 177 -25.22 5.39 -20.97
CA SER A 177 -23.75 5.35 -21.05
C SER A 177 -23.17 4.57 -19.87
N PRO A 178 -22.03 3.88 -20.03
CA PRO A 178 -21.38 3.18 -18.92
C PRO A 178 -20.88 4.13 -17.81
N THR A 179 -20.74 5.41 -18.10
CA THR A 179 -20.36 6.44 -17.13
C THR A 179 -21.56 7.22 -16.55
N GLY A 180 -22.80 6.82 -16.86
CA GLY A 180 -24.03 7.48 -16.41
C GLY A 180 -24.51 8.60 -17.32
N PRO A 181 -25.42 9.50 -16.86
CA PRO A 181 -26.03 9.48 -15.53
C PRO A 181 -27.00 8.32 -15.32
N PHE A 182 -26.98 7.74 -14.14
CA PHE A 182 -27.82 6.60 -13.79
C PHE A 182 -29.13 7.03 -13.12
N THR A 183 -30.20 6.27 -13.36
CA THR A 183 -31.54 6.51 -12.83
C THR A 183 -32.04 5.27 -12.09
N TYR A 184 -32.52 5.45 -10.86
CA TYR A 184 -33.04 4.41 -10.02
C TYR A 184 -34.29 3.74 -10.60
N GLN A 185 -34.27 2.40 -10.68
CA GLN A 185 -35.37 1.59 -11.18
C GLN A 185 -36.19 0.94 -10.07
N GLY A 186 -35.50 0.34 -9.10
CA GLY A 186 -36.11 -0.34 -7.96
C GLY A 186 -35.10 -1.19 -7.18
N PRO A 187 -35.51 -1.77 -6.05
CA PRO A 187 -34.72 -2.73 -5.31
C PRO A 187 -34.66 -4.09 -6.01
N ILE A 188 -33.59 -4.84 -5.74
CA ILE A 188 -33.41 -6.23 -6.18
C ILE A 188 -33.60 -7.19 -5.03
N VAL A 189 -32.95 -6.93 -3.89
CA VAL A 189 -33.05 -7.75 -2.68
C VAL A 189 -32.71 -6.89 -1.46
N MET A 190 -33.41 -7.17 -0.37
CA MET A 190 -33.29 -6.42 0.88
C MET A 190 -32.90 -7.36 2.02
N GLY A 191 -32.16 -6.86 3.00
CA GLY A 191 -31.75 -7.57 4.21
C GLY A 191 -32.34 -6.94 5.48
N GLY A 192 -31.88 -7.40 6.64
CA GLY A 192 -32.27 -6.84 7.93
C GLY A 192 -33.46 -7.51 8.60
N PHE A 193 -33.80 -8.73 8.26
CA PHE A 193 -34.96 -9.49 8.77
C PHE A 193 -34.78 -10.08 10.18
N HIS A 194 -33.80 -9.61 10.93
CA HIS A 194 -33.41 -10.24 12.21
C HIS A 194 -34.44 -10.13 13.35
N GLY A 195 -35.54 -9.43 13.17
CA GLY A 195 -36.63 -9.36 14.14
C GLY A 195 -36.33 -8.64 15.46
N GLN A 196 -35.14 -8.04 15.59
CA GLN A 196 -34.64 -7.45 16.83
C GLN A 196 -34.43 -5.95 16.73
N THR A 197 -34.29 -5.29 17.88
CA THR A 197 -33.77 -3.95 17.97
C THR A 197 -32.31 -4.04 18.45
N ILE A 198 -31.37 -3.68 17.61
CA ILE A 198 -29.93 -3.72 17.90
C ILE A 198 -29.39 -2.30 17.82
N GLY A 199 -28.72 -1.82 18.88
CA GLY A 199 -28.19 -0.47 18.92
C GLY A 199 -29.25 0.66 18.76
N GLY A 200 -30.53 0.38 19.09
CA GLY A 200 -31.65 1.30 18.89
C GLY A 200 -32.29 1.24 17.50
N VAL A 201 -31.74 0.45 16.57
CA VAL A 201 -32.25 0.27 15.21
C VAL A 201 -33.19 -0.96 15.20
N LYS A 202 -34.43 -0.75 14.74
CA LYS A 202 -35.39 -1.83 14.56
C LYS A 202 -35.12 -2.56 13.25
N SER A 203 -35.32 -3.89 13.28
CA SER A 203 -35.46 -4.69 12.07
C SER A 203 -36.53 -4.14 11.15
N VAL A 204 -36.37 -4.39 9.85
CA VAL A 204 -37.41 -4.08 8.88
C VAL A 204 -38.64 -4.94 9.13
N THR A 205 -39.80 -4.43 8.76
CA THR A 205 -41.07 -5.18 8.74
C THR A 205 -41.31 -5.76 7.34
N CYS A 206 -42.14 -6.77 7.23
CA CYS A 206 -42.48 -7.38 5.95
C CYS A 206 -43.03 -6.35 4.94
N ALA A 207 -43.88 -5.44 5.40
CA ALA A 207 -44.46 -4.38 4.58
C ALA A 207 -43.47 -3.32 4.09
N GLU A 208 -42.27 -3.26 4.67
CA GLU A 208 -41.17 -2.36 4.22
C GLU A 208 -40.27 -3.02 3.16
N THR A 209 -40.58 -4.26 2.75
CA THR A 209 -39.77 -5.04 1.79
C THR A 209 -40.64 -5.60 0.68
N ASP A 210 -40.01 -6.19 -0.33
CA ASP A 210 -40.64 -6.92 -1.42
C ASP A 210 -40.95 -8.41 -1.08
N TYR A 211 -40.90 -8.76 0.19
CA TYR A 211 -41.03 -10.15 0.65
C TYR A 211 -42.36 -10.82 0.22
N GLU A 212 -43.48 -10.09 0.36
CA GLU A 212 -44.79 -10.60 -0.07
C GLU A 212 -44.85 -10.85 -1.59
N ILE A 213 -44.20 -9.97 -2.37
CA ILE A 213 -44.14 -10.09 -3.84
C ILE A 213 -43.33 -11.34 -4.23
N ALA A 214 -42.25 -11.60 -3.50
CA ALA A 214 -41.33 -12.71 -3.77
C ALA A 214 -41.85 -14.07 -3.28
N THR A 215 -42.62 -14.11 -2.20
CA THR A 215 -42.98 -15.35 -1.51
C THR A 215 -44.48 -15.59 -1.43
N GLY A 216 -45.31 -14.59 -1.65
CA GLY A 216 -46.74 -14.62 -1.43
C GLY A 216 -47.17 -14.58 0.05
N GLU A 217 -46.20 -14.53 0.99
CA GLU A 217 -46.45 -14.49 2.42
C GLU A 217 -46.53 -13.04 2.93
N LYS A 218 -47.58 -12.72 3.73
CA LYS A 218 -47.84 -11.37 4.26
C LYS A 218 -47.05 -11.04 5.54
N ALA A 219 -46.30 -12.00 6.05
CA ALA A 219 -45.46 -11.83 7.22
C ALA A 219 -44.23 -12.70 7.08
N PHE A 220 -43.10 -12.20 7.62
CA PHE A 220 -41.87 -12.99 7.60
C PHE A 220 -42.10 -14.36 8.25
N ASN A 221 -41.61 -15.39 7.60
CA ASN A 221 -41.52 -16.71 8.19
C ASN A 221 -40.64 -16.61 9.46
N SER A 222 -41.03 -17.39 10.49
CA SER A 222 -40.33 -17.37 11.79
C SER A 222 -38.85 -17.71 11.71
N ARG A 223 -38.41 -18.42 10.70
CA ARG A 223 -36.98 -18.70 10.48
C ARG A 223 -36.15 -17.42 10.24
N TYR A 224 -36.69 -16.36 9.66
CA TYR A 224 -36.00 -15.10 9.44
C TYR A 224 -35.87 -14.25 10.69
N THR A 225 -36.75 -14.44 11.65
CA THR A 225 -36.73 -13.71 12.92
C THR A 225 -35.93 -14.41 14.01
N GLN A 226 -35.35 -15.58 13.73
CA GLN A 226 -34.44 -16.24 14.65
C GLN A 226 -33.12 -15.51 14.72
N THR A 227 -32.44 -15.61 15.86
CA THR A 227 -31.39 -14.73 16.34
C THR A 227 -30.05 -14.84 15.63
N ASP A 228 -29.89 -15.67 14.62
CA ASP A 228 -28.59 -15.96 14.02
C ASP A 228 -28.55 -15.66 12.50
N ASN A 229 -28.91 -14.42 12.18
CA ASN A 229 -28.94 -13.96 10.80
C ASN A 229 -27.57 -14.05 10.10
N GLY A 230 -26.49 -13.78 10.81
CA GLY A 230 -25.13 -13.89 10.27
C GLY A 230 -24.71 -15.31 9.92
N LYS A 231 -25.45 -16.32 10.35
CA LYS A 231 -25.20 -17.73 10.04
C LYS A 231 -26.03 -18.24 8.87
N PHE A 232 -27.27 -17.79 8.75
CA PHE A 232 -28.24 -18.35 7.82
C PHE A 232 -28.55 -17.47 6.62
N TRP A 233 -28.40 -16.14 6.77
CA TRP A 233 -28.85 -15.14 5.80
C TRP A 233 -27.68 -14.36 5.24
N PRO A 234 -27.71 -14.02 3.93
CA PRO A 234 -26.67 -13.17 3.36
C PRO A 234 -26.75 -11.75 3.90
N ASN A 235 -25.63 -11.06 3.91
CA ASN A 235 -25.63 -9.60 3.80
C ASN A 235 -25.94 -9.25 2.35
N CYS A 236 -26.99 -8.43 2.08
CA CYS A 236 -27.41 -8.12 0.71
C CYS A 236 -26.53 -7.04 0.12
N ILE A 237 -25.27 -7.39 -0.18
CA ILE A 237 -24.26 -6.55 -0.83
C ILE A 237 -23.43 -7.39 -1.81
N ASP A 238 -22.49 -6.76 -2.47
CA ASP A 238 -21.52 -7.34 -3.40
C ASP A 238 -22.20 -8.09 -4.57
N PRO A 239 -23.07 -7.43 -5.37
CA PRO A 239 -23.67 -8.06 -6.53
C PRO A 239 -22.65 -8.34 -7.61
N CYS A 240 -22.81 -9.45 -8.33
CA CYS A 240 -22.25 -9.68 -9.64
C CYS A 240 -23.34 -10.17 -10.58
N VAL A 241 -23.49 -9.55 -11.74
CA VAL A 241 -24.56 -9.82 -12.67
C VAL A 241 -24.00 -10.27 -14.01
N PHE A 242 -24.56 -11.34 -14.56
CA PHE A 242 -24.11 -11.92 -15.80
C PHE A 242 -25.25 -12.55 -16.59
N PHE A 243 -25.08 -12.59 -17.92
CA PHE A 243 -25.91 -13.41 -18.77
C PHE A 243 -25.32 -14.82 -18.91
N ASP A 244 -26.18 -15.84 -18.87
CA ASP A 244 -25.77 -17.18 -19.24
C ASP A 244 -25.79 -17.38 -20.77
N GLU A 245 -25.41 -18.60 -21.21
CA GLU A 245 -25.37 -18.95 -22.63
C GLU A 245 -26.75 -18.95 -23.31
N ASP A 246 -27.82 -19.09 -22.52
CA ASP A 246 -29.20 -19.02 -23.01
C ASP A 246 -29.75 -17.57 -23.02
N GLY A 247 -28.92 -16.61 -22.63
CA GLY A 247 -29.27 -15.18 -22.53
C GLY A 247 -30.21 -14.88 -21.36
N GLU A 248 -30.21 -15.73 -20.33
CA GLU A 248 -30.92 -15.47 -19.07
C GLU A 248 -30.02 -14.68 -18.11
N LEU A 249 -30.62 -13.78 -17.34
CA LEU A 249 -29.93 -12.85 -16.47
C LEU A 249 -29.92 -13.34 -15.03
N TRP A 250 -28.72 -13.38 -14.44
CA TRP A 250 -28.49 -13.87 -13.10
C TRP A 250 -27.71 -12.86 -12.26
N MET A 251 -27.90 -12.88 -10.94
CA MET A 251 -27.13 -12.10 -9.99
C MET A 251 -26.65 -12.99 -8.85
N THR A 252 -25.34 -13.00 -8.59
CA THR A 252 -24.78 -13.49 -7.32
C THR A 252 -24.60 -12.33 -6.36
N TYR A 253 -24.71 -12.60 -5.06
CA TYR A 253 -24.57 -11.57 -4.03
C TYR A 253 -24.35 -12.18 -2.65
N GLY A 254 -23.86 -11.40 -1.71
CA GLY A 254 -23.65 -11.79 -0.33
C GLY A 254 -22.21 -11.53 0.14
N SER A 255 -22.05 -11.36 1.43
CA SER A 255 -20.75 -11.06 2.04
C SER A 255 -20.72 -11.61 3.46
N TRP A 256 -19.74 -12.41 3.76
CA TRP A 256 -19.38 -13.04 5.04
C TRP A 256 -20.46 -13.85 5.72
N SER A 257 -21.57 -13.36 5.98
CA SER A 257 -22.70 -13.87 6.77
C SER A 257 -23.16 -15.29 6.42
N GLY A 258 -24.43 -15.45 6.02
CA GLY A 258 -25.07 -16.73 5.76
C GLY A 258 -24.68 -17.41 4.45
N GLY A 259 -23.87 -16.76 3.62
CA GLY A 259 -23.42 -17.32 2.35
C GLY A 259 -23.56 -16.36 1.19
N ILE A 260 -23.13 -16.86 0.03
CA ILE A 260 -23.31 -16.22 -1.26
C ILE A 260 -24.51 -16.87 -1.94
N PHE A 261 -25.42 -16.04 -2.36
CA PHE A 261 -26.70 -16.46 -2.96
C PHE A 261 -26.78 -16.02 -4.42
N MET A 262 -27.66 -16.63 -5.15
CA MET A 262 -27.96 -16.34 -6.55
C MET A 262 -29.45 -16.13 -6.74
N LEU A 263 -29.80 -15.08 -7.47
CA LEU A 263 -31.16 -14.79 -7.93
C LEU A 263 -31.21 -14.74 -9.45
N LYS A 264 -32.33 -15.19 -10.00
CA LYS A 264 -32.67 -14.92 -11.40
C LYS A 264 -33.23 -13.51 -11.52
N LEU A 265 -32.80 -12.79 -12.54
CA LEU A 265 -33.30 -11.47 -12.88
C LEU A 265 -34.12 -11.54 -14.16
N ASP A 266 -35.05 -10.63 -14.29
CA ASP A 266 -35.84 -10.45 -15.50
C ASP A 266 -35.05 -9.56 -16.49
N LYS A 267 -34.63 -10.11 -17.61
CA LYS A 267 -33.83 -9.39 -18.62
C LYS A 267 -34.56 -8.23 -19.28
N GLU A 268 -35.90 -8.19 -19.25
CA GLU A 268 -36.69 -7.10 -19.82
C GLU A 268 -36.68 -5.86 -18.90
N THR A 269 -36.58 -6.06 -17.60
CA THR A 269 -36.64 -4.96 -16.62
C THR A 269 -35.32 -4.76 -15.85
N GLY A 270 -34.46 -5.76 -15.86
CA GLY A 270 -33.23 -5.82 -15.03
C GLY A 270 -33.50 -6.05 -13.54
N LEU A 271 -34.75 -6.07 -13.11
CA LEU A 271 -35.14 -6.33 -11.73
C LEU A 271 -35.16 -7.83 -11.44
N ARG A 272 -35.41 -8.19 -10.17
CA ARG A 272 -35.62 -9.58 -9.80
C ARG A 272 -36.76 -10.20 -10.60
N ASP A 273 -36.54 -11.40 -11.12
CA ASP A 273 -37.64 -12.24 -11.67
C ASP A 273 -38.37 -12.93 -10.51
N TYR A 274 -39.43 -12.31 -10.01
CA TYR A 274 -40.25 -12.87 -8.92
C TYR A 274 -41.01 -14.10 -9.34
N THR A 275 -41.21 -14.36 -10.64
CA THR A 275 -41.87 -15.57 -11.13
C THR A 275 -40.98 -16.80 -11.03
N HIS A 276 -39.67 -16.61 -10.96
CA HIS A 276 -38.72 -17.66 -10.68
C HIS A 276 -38.64 -17.90 -9.17
N THR A 277 -39.37 -18.93 -8.70
CA THR A 277 -39.49 -19.25 -7.29
C THR A 277 -38.46 -20.27 -6.84
N TYR A 278 -38.02 -20.13 -5.60
CA TYR A 278 -37.05 -21.01 -4.98
C TYR A 278 -37.73 -21.86 -3.91
N THR A 279 -37.43 -23.15 -3.88
CA THR A 279 -37.93 -24.05 -2.82
C THR A 279 -37.06 -23.88 -1.57
N SER A 280 -37.64 -24.03 -0.39
CA SER A 280 -36.91 -24.01 0.86
C SER A 280 -36.49 -25.41 1.28
N ASP A 281 -35.21 -25.63 1.49
CA ASP A 281 -34.69 -26.83 2.11
C ASP A 281 -34.17 -26.60 3.54
N TYR A 282 -34.24 -25.36 4.04
CA TYR A 282 -33.79 -25.03 5.40
C TYR A 282 -34.57 -25.72 6.50
N ALA A 283 -35.83 -26.05 6.28
CA ALA A 283 -36.63 -26.79 7.26
C ALA A 283 -36.09 -28.20 7.51
N ALA A 284 -35.52 -28.84 6.49
CA ALA A 284 -34.95 -30.18 6.57
C ALA A 284 -33.42 -30.17 6.87
N ALA A 285 -32.71 -29.20 6.36
CA ALA A 285 -31.24 -29.17 6.37
C ALA A 285 -30.65 -28.08 7.29
N GLY A 286 -31.44 -27.17 7.85
CA GLY A 286 -30.98 -26.08 8.68
C GLY A 286 -29.98 -25.17 7.93
N ALA A 287 -28.91 -24.78 8.59
CA ALA A 287 -27.89 -23.93 8.01
C ALA A 287 -27.12 -24.55 6.84
N SER A 288 -27.22 -25.86 6.63
CA SER A 288 -26.65 -26.53 5.45
C SER A 288 -27.56 -26.46 4.23
N GLY A 289 -28.80 -25.95 4.36
CA GLY A 289 -29.69 -25.70 3.25
C GLY A 289 -29.12 -24.78 2.20
N VAL A 290 -29.43 -25.03 0.93
CA VAL A 290 -28.90 -24.31 -0.22
C VAL A 290 -29.97 -23.55 -1.02
N SER A 291 -31.23 -23.55 -0.57
CA SER A 291 -32.33 -22.88 -1.23
C SER A 291 -33.23 -22.14 -0.26
N ASP A 292 -33.54 -20.90 -0.54
CA ASP A 292 -34.38 -20.03 0.25
C ASP A 292 -35.40 -19.29 -0.63
N PRO A 293 -36.70 -19.29 -0.31
CA PRO A 293 -37.72 -18.65 -1.14
C PRO A 293 -37.51 -17.14 -1.38
N TYR A 294 -36.86 -16.45 -0.43
CA TYR A 294 -36.62 -15.03 -0.58
C TYR A 294 -35.19 -14.75 -1.08
N PHE A 295 -34.19 -15.32 -0.43
CA PHE A 295 -32.77 -15.01 -0.78
C PHE A 295 -32.28 -15.78 -2.00
N GLY A 296 -32.97 -16.82 -2.47
CA GLY A 296 -32.61 -17.59 -3.64
C GLY A 296 -31.74 -18.81 -3.35
N LYS A 297 -30.85 -19.17 -4.29
CA LYS A 297 -30.00 -20.34 -4.21
C LYS A 297 -28.63 -19.99 -3.62
N LYS A 298 -28.24 -20.65 -2.54
CA LYS A 298 -26.88 -20.49 -1.98
C LYS A 298 -25.87 -21.26 -2.83
N ILE A 299 -24.90 -20.56 -3.40
CA ILE A 299 -23.91 -21.15 -4.30
C ILE A 299 -22.53 -21.27 -3.67
N ALA A 300 -22.24 -20.50 -2.61
CA ALA A 300 -20.98 -20.57 -1.87
C ALA A 300 -21.16 -20.17 -0.41
N GLY A 301 -20.17 -20.51 0.42
CA GLY A 301 -20.08 -20.07 1.79
C GLY A 301 -21.17 -20.60 2.71
N GLY A 302 -21.42 -19.86 3.77
CA GLY A 302 -22.30 -20.15 4.90
C GLY A 302 -21.55 -20.03 6.23
N TYR A 303 -22.25 -20.03 7.33
CA TYR A 303 -21.68 -20.10 8.67
C TYR A 303 -20.70 -18.96 9.00
N TYR A 304 -21.05 -17.70 8.74
CA TYR A 304 -20.35 -16.45 9.03
C TYR A 304 -19.12 -16.14 8.17
N VAL A 305 -18.41 -17.11 7.65
CA VAL A 305 -17.11 -16.95 7.01
C VAL A 305 -17.16 -17.39 5.55
N SER A 306 -18.13 -16.85 4.86
CA SER A 306 -18.44 -17.22 3.48
C SER A 306 -17.44 -16.66 2.44
N GLY A 307 -16.60 -15.70 2.83
CA GLY A 307 -15.94 -14.84 1.87
C GLY A 307 -16.86 -13.75 1.36
N GLU A 308 -16.35 -12.93 0.44
CA GLU A 308 -17.08 -11.82 -0.16
C GLU A 308 -16.64 -11.58 -1.62
N GLY A 309 -17.17 -10.55 -2.26
CA GLY A 309 -16.77 -10.17 -3.62
C GLY A 309 -16.96 -11.31 -4.62
N SER A 310 -18.10 -12.01 -4.55
CA SER A 310 -18.39 -13.07 -5.49
C SER A 310 -18.49 -12.51 -6.91
N TYR A 311 -17.78 -13.09 -7.86
CA TYR A 311 -17.84 -12.71 -9.26
C TYR A 311 -17.92 -13.97 -10.14
N VAL A 312 -18.82 -13.98 -11.11
CA VAL A 312 -18.97 -15.08 -12.06
C VAL A 312 -18.59 -14.62 -13.45
N GLN A 313 -17.63 -15.29 -14.07
CA GLN A 313 -17.24 -15.09 -15.45
C GLN A 313 -17.31 -16.39 -16.23
N HIS A 314 -17.98 -16.38 -17.37
CA HIS A 314 -18.00 -17.50 -18.29
C HIS A 314 -16.77 -17.44 -19.20
N ILE A 315 -15.92 -18.46 -19.14
CA ILE A 315 -14.71 -18.60 -19.97
C ILE A 315 -14.65 -20.02 -20.50
N GLY A 316 -14.66 -20.17 -21.82
CA GLY A 316 -14.72 -21.45 -22.47
C GLY A 316 -16.01 -22.19 -22.13
N LYS A 317 -15.93 -23.37 -21.54
CA LYS A 317 -17.10 -24.16 -21.16
C LYS A 317 -17.51 -24.03 -19.68
N TYR A 318 -16.84 -23.18 -18.91
CA TYR A 318 -17.07 -23.09 -17.47
C TYR A 318 -17.50 -21.68 -17.05
N TYR A 319 -18.40 -21.65 -16.10
CA TYR A 319 -18.64 -20.51 -15.23
C TYR A 319 -17.66 -20.59 -14.06
N TYR A 320 -16.77 -19.61 -13.95
CA TYR A 320 -15.81 -19.52 -12.85
C TYR A 320 -16.38 -18.57 -11.81
N LEU A 321 -16.51 -19.06 -10.59
CA LEU A 321 -16.90 -18.27 -9.43
C LEU A 321 -15.61 -17.86 -8.71
N PHE A 322 -15.34 -16.58 -8.70
CA PHE A 322 -14.28 -15.95 -7.92
C PHE A 322 -14.82 -15.57 -6.54
N MET A 323 -14.03 -15.80 -5.51
CA MET A 323 -14.35 -15.50 -4.13
C MET A 323 -13.14 -14.90 -3.44
N SER A 324 -13.36 -13.88 -2.62
CA SER A 324 -12.33 -13.26 -1.78
C SER A 324 -12.50 -13.69 -0.33
N TYR A 325 -11.42 -14.24 0.24
CA TYR A 325 -11.37 -14.72 1.62
C TYR A 325 -10.31 -13.96 2.41
N GLY A 326 -10.50 -13.85 3.73
CA GLY A 326 -9.65 -13.03 4.57
C GLY A 326 -10.27 -11.68 4.84
N PHE A 327 -9.51 -10.69 5.12
CA PHE A 327 -10.04 -9.34 5.22
C PHE A 327 -9.04 -8.31 4.70
N PHE A 328 -9.58 -7.24 4.21
CA PHE A 328 -8.84 -6.12 3.69
C PHE A 328 -8.24 -5.30 4.84
N ALA A 329 -7.20 -5.85 5.49
CA ALA A 329 -6.58 -5.19 6.62
C ALA A 329 -5.91 -3.86 6.21
N PRO A 330 -6.04 -2.82 7.02
CA PRO A 330 -5.15 -1.69 6.89
C PRO A 330 -3.72 -2.18 7.07
N GLY A 331 -2.84 -1.80 6.16
CA GLY A 331 -1.42 -2.04 6.32
C GLY A 331 -0.93 -1.45 7.65
N GLY A 332 0.24 -1.84 8.08
CA GLY A 332 0.86 -1.35 9.30
C GLY A 332 1.65 -2.44 9.97
N TYR A 333 2.26 -2.07 11.07
CA TYR A 333 3.06 -2.98 11.87
C TYR A 333 2.43 -3.15 13.24
N GLU A 334 2.73 -4.25 13.89
CA GLU A 334 2.45 -4.46 15.31
C GLU A 334 3.18 -3.41 16.16
N ALA A 335 2.93 -3.42 17.48
CA ALA A 335 3.56 -2.48 18.39
C ALA A 335 5.10 -2.52 18.42
N ASP A 336 5.70 -3.58 17.88
CA ASP A 336 7.15 -3.73 17.73
C ASP A 336 7.72 -2.94 16.53
N GLY A 337 6.87 -2.31 15.73
CA GLY A 337 7.24 -1.55 14.54
C GLY A 337 7.87 -2.37 13.39
N LYS A 338 7.94 -3.70 13.53
CA LYS A 338 8.63 -4.59 12.57
C LYS A 338 7.75 -5.71 12.05
N THR A 339 6.85 -6.22 12.87
CA THR A 339 5.96 -7.31 12.48
C THR A 339 4.77 -6.74 11.71
N PRO A 340 4.60 -7.06 10.42
CA PRO A 340 3.43 -6.61 9.67
C PRO A 340 2.16 -7.09 10.34
N ARG A 341 1.18 -6.20 10.50
CA ARG A 341 -0.15 -6.57 11.02
C ARG A 341 -0.79 -7.58 10.09
N GLY A 342 -1.39 -8.58 10.68
CA GLY A 342 -2.07 -9.64 10.00
C GLY A 342 -3.26 -9.19 9.17
N GLY A 343 -3.88 -10.13 8.51
CA GLY A 343 -4.96 -9.95 7.58
C GLY A 343 -4.46 -10.06 6.14
N GLY A 344 -4.70 -11.19 5.56
CA GLY A 344 -4.53 -11.43 4.14
C GLY A 344 -5.89 -11.54 3.47
N TYR A 345 -5.97 -11.07 2.26
CA TYR A 345 -7.09 -11.25 1.36
C TYR A 345 -6.58 -12.14 0.24
N ASP A 346 -7.23 -13.27 -0.04
CA ASP A 346 -6.86 -14.12 -1.16
C ASP A 346 -8.06 -14.40 -2.07
N MET A 347 -7.78 -14.49 -3.36
CA MET A 347 -8.78 -14.86 -4.36
C MET A 347 -8.75 -16.36 -4.59
N ARG A 348 -9.91 -17.00 -4.52
CA ARG A 348 -10.11 -18.42 -4.84
C ARG A 348 -11.14 -18.55 -5.92
N ILE A 349 -10.97 -19.55 -6.76
CA ILE A 349 -11.89 -19.89 -7.84
C ILE A 349 -12.47 -21.26 -7.66
N PHE A 350 -13.75 -21.36 -8.04
CA PHE A 350 -14.46 -22.60 -8.23
C PHE A 350 -15.06 -22.57 -9.63
N ARG A 351 -15.50 -23.70 -10.17
CA ARG A 351 -16.10 -23.71 -11.49
C ARG A 351 -17.31 -24.62 -11.58
N SER A 352 -18.18 -24.35 -12.54
CA SER A 352 -19.34 -25.15 -12.88
C SER A 352 -19.56 -25.11 -14.39
N GLU A 353 -20.18 -26.15 -14.95
CA GLU A 353 -20.68 -26.14 -16.34
C GLU A 353 -22.09 -25.52 -16.44
N LYS A 354 -22.66 -25.07 -15.33
CA LYS A 354 -23.99 -24.45 -15.25
C LYS A 354 -23.92 -23.17 -14.46
N PRO A 355 -24.68 -22.14 -14.82
CA PRO A 355 -24.68 -20.87 -14.12
C PRO A 355 -25.08 -21.00 -12.64
N GLU A 356 -26.01 -21.90 -12.32
CA GLU A 356 -26.49 -22.13 -10.97
C GLU A 356 -25.63 -23.09 -10.13
N GLY A 357 -24.51 -23.55 -10.65
CA GLY A 357 -23.63 -24.50 -9.96
C GLY A 357 -24.08 -25.98 -10.09
N PRO A 358 -23.58 -26.91 -9.26
CA PRO A 358 -22.70 -26.62 -8.14
C PRO A 358 -21.32 -26.12 -8.59
N TYR A 359 -20.80 -25.12 -7.89
CA TYR A 359 -19.44 -24.61 -8.10
C TYR A 359 -18.48 -25.48 -7.28
N LEU A 360 -17.56 -26.15 -7.95
CA LEU A 360 -16.63 -27.13 -7.37
C LEU A 360 -15.18 -26.69 -7.55
N ASP A 361 -14.33 -27.08 -6.62
CA ASP A 361 -12.88 -27.02 -6.79
C ASP A 361 -12.34 -28.27 -7.53
N ALA A 362 -11.04 -28.35 -7.74
CA ALA A 362 -10.42 -29.46 -8.49
C ALA A 362 -10.49 -30.81 -7.76
N SER A 363 -10.81 -30.85 -6.48
CA SER A 363 -11.09 -32.10 -5.76
C SER A 363 -12.56 -32.48 -5.76
N GLY A 364 -13.41 -31.71 -6.42
CA GLY A 364 -14.86 -31.89 -6.41
C GLY A 364 -15.54 -31.38 -5.13
N THR A 365 -14.83 -30.59 -4.32
CA THR A 365 -15.42 -30.02 -3.10
C THR A 365 -16.26 -28.80 -3.46
N PRO A 366 -17.53 -28.71 -3.00
CA PRO A 366 -18.38 -27.59 -3.32
C PRO A 366 -17.97 -26.32 -2.56
N ALA A 367 -18.22 -25.17 -3.17
CA ALA A 367 -17.98 -23.86 -2.57
C ALA A 367 -18.87 -23.59 -1.35
N THR A 368 -20.00 -24.30 -1.22
CA THR A 368 -20.92 -24.17 -0.08
C THR A 368 -20.40 -24.88 1.17
N PHE A 369 -20.60 -24.25 2.32
CA PHE A 369 -20.24 -24.80 3.62
C PHE A 369 -21.43 -25.47 4.29
N THR A 370 -21.21 -26.63 4.88
CA THR A 370 -22.17 -27.36 5.68
C THR A 370 -21.88 -27.29 7.17
N ALA A 371 -20.77 -26.66 7.55
CA ALA A 371 -20.35 -26.41 8.92
C ALA A 371 -19.43 -25.23 8.96
N TYR A 372 -19.13 -24.71 10.16
CA TYR A 372 -18.12 -23.66 10.36
C TYR A 372 -16.75 -24.13 9.87
N ARG A 373 -16.18 -23.45 8.90
CA ARG A 373 -14.97 -23.89 8.18
C ARG A 373 -13.78 -22.96 8.33
N MET A 374 -14.04 -21.68 8.43
CA MET A 374 -12.98 -20.70 8.59
C MET A 374 -13.09 -20.04 9.95
N ASN A 375 -11.94 -19.72 10.51
CA ASN A 375 -11.88 -19.07 11.79
C ASN A 375 -10.86 -17.94 11.75
N TYR A 376 -11.21 -16.88 12.42
CA TYR A 376 -10.25 -15.82 12.70
C TYR A 376 -9.29 -16.31 13.77
N GLY A 377 -7.99 -16.31 13.49
CA GLY A 377 -6.95 -16.72 14.42
C GLY A 377 -6.53 -18.19 14.30
N ALA A 378 -6.71 -18.99 15.34
CA ALA A 378 -5.99 -20.24 15.56
C ALA A 378 -6.36 -21.43 14.66
N SER A 379 -7.43 -21.37 13.87
CA SER A 379 -7.82 -22.51 13.03
C SER A 379 -7.24 -22.40 11.63
N PRO A 380 -6.77 -23.51 11.05
CA PRO A 380 -6.31 -23.52 9.68
C PRO A 380 -7.45 -23.14 8.73
N ASN A 381 -7.12 -22.43 7.70
CA ASN A 381 -8.01 -22.11 6.61
C ASN A 381 -8.61 -23.36 6.01
N ASP A 382 -9.88 -23.28 5.62
CA ASP A 382 -10.45 -24.30 4.75
C ASP A 382 -9.67 -24.33 3.44
N SER A 383 -9.24 -25.52 3.05
CA SER A 383 -8.36 -25.70 1.89
C SER A 383 -9.09 -25.71 0.55
N ARG A 384 -10.44 -25.59 0.54
CA ARG A 384 -11.23 -25.63 -0.70
C ARG A 384 -11.00 -24.41 -1.59
N GLY A 385 -11.25 -24.60 -2.87
CA GLY A 385 -11.05 -23.60 -3.91
C GLY A 385 -9.62 -23.57 -4.45
N MET A 386 -9.48 -23.20 -5.71
CA MET A 386 -8.18 -22.96 -6.34
C MET A 386 -7.76 -21.54 -6.09
N ARG A 387 -6.58 -21.31 -5.54
CA ARG A 387 -6.07 -19.96 -5.35
C ARG A 387 -5.57 -19.39 -6.67
N LEU A 388 -5.88 -18.15 -6.92
CA LEU A 388 -5.39 -17.43 -8.09
C LEU A 388 -4.07 -16.72 -7.77
N MET A 389 -3.97 -16.16 -6.57
CA MET A 389 -2.76 -15.53 -6.03
C MET A 389 -2.88 -15.36 -4.51
N SER A 390 -1.79 -14.99 -3.86
CA SER A 390 -1.71 -14.62 -2.45
C SER A 390 -0.67 -13.54 -2.24
N ALA A 391 -0.57 -13.00 -1.03
CA ALA A 391 0.42 -11.98 -0.68
C ALA A 391 1.86 -12.44 -0.98
N TYR A 392 2.67 -11.53 -1.50
CA TYR A 392 4.06 -11.80 -1.82
C TYR A 392 4.95 -10.57 -1.61
N ASN A 393 6.21 -10.82 -1.29
CA ASN A 393 7.27 -9.81 -1.27
C ASN A 393 7.60 -9.34 -2.69
N HIS A 394 8.37 -8.24 -2.76
CA HIS A 394 8.91 -7.86 -4.06
C HIS A 394 9.60 -9.06 -4.72
N TRP A 395 9.40 -9.24 -6.00
CA TRP A 395 9.98 -10.37 -6.69
C TRP A 395 10.70 -9.97 -7.99
N GLY A 396 11.87 -9.50 -7.78
CA GLY A 396 12.74 -9.05 -8.84
C GLY A 396 12.87 -7.54 -8.91
N PRO A 397 13.78 -7.06 -9.75
CA PRO A 397 14.13 -5.64 -9.81
C PRO A 397 13.02 -4.76 -10.40
N VAL A 398 12.04 -5.35 -11.03
CA VAL A 398 10.91 -4.64 -11.64
C VAL A 398 9.87 -4.25 -10.63
N GLN A 399 9.57 -5.16 -9.70
CA GLN A 399 8.59 -4.93 -8.66
C GLN A 399 9.29 -4.81 -7.31
N THR A 400 9.31 -3.60 -6.78
CA THR A 400 10.12 -3.22 -5.63
C THR A 400 9.36 -3.22 -4.30
N ILE A 401 8.04 -3.36 -4.35
CA ILE A 401 7.18 -3.43 -3.17
C ILE A 401 6.32 -4.67 -3.27
N GLY A 402 6.20 -5.44 -2.19
CA GLY A 402 5.31 -6.58 -2.11
C GLY A 402 3.84 -6.17 -2.15
N GLU A 403 3.00 -7.02 -2.68
CA GLU A 403 1.56 -6.84 -2.72
C GLU A 403 0.85 -7.78 -1.76
N ARG A 404 -0.25 -7.31 -1.20
CA ARG A 404 -1.07 -8.05 -0.25
C ARG A 404 -2.52 -7.64 -0.33
N SER A 405 -3.39 -8.43 0.24
CA SER A 405 -4.83 -8.16 0.26
C SER A 405 -5.41 -8.00 -1.14
N GLN A 406 -4.98 -8.88 -2.05
CA GLN A 406 -5.53 -8.98 -3.40
C GLN A 406 -6.92 -9.59 -3.35
N GLY A 407 -7.92 -8.89 -3.84
CA GLY A 407 -9.27 -9.44 -3.83
C GLY A 407 -10.35 -8.51 -4.34
N HIS A 408 -11.58 -8.90 -4.09
CA HIS A 408 -12.81 -8.27 -4.54
C HIS A 408 -12.73 -7.89 -6.00
N ASN A 409 -12.52 -8.90 -6.81
CA ASN A 409 -12.23 -8.75 -8.24
C ASN A 409 -13.50 -8.74 -9.10
N SER A 410 -13.35 -8.17 -10.26
CA SER A 410 -14.15 -8.50 -11.45
C SER A 410 -13.27 -9.20 -12.50
N ALA A 411 -13.89 -9.65 -13.57
CA ALA A 411 -13.21 -10.23 -14.72
C ALA A 411 -13.89 -9.76 -16.01
N VAL A 412 -13.13 -9.72 -17.10
CA VAL A 412 -13.63 -9.35 -18.41
C VAL A 412 -12.89 -10.12 -19.47
N THR A 413 -13.59 -10.47 -20.56
CA THR A 413 -12.99 -10.99 -21.79
C THR A 413 -13.15 -9.94 -22.89
N ASP A 414 -12.06 -9.61 -23.56
CA ASP A 414 -12.08 -8.63 -24.65
C ASP A 414 -12.43 -9.27 -26.01
N ASN A 415 -12.46 -8.44 -27.05
CA ASN A 415 -12.81 -8.89 -28.39
C ASN A 415 -11.73 -9.78 -29.05
N GLU A 416 -10.52 -9.77 -28.50
CA GLU A 416 -9.40 -10.63 -28.92
C GLU A 416 -9.39 -11.98 -28.20
N GLY A 417 -10.39 -12.24 -27.37
CA GLY A 417 -10.53 -13.47 -26.59
C GLY A 417 -9.54 -13.56 -25.41
N ARG A 418 -8.96 -12.45 -24.98
CA ARG A 418 -8.12 -12.38 -23.79
C ARG A 418 -8.99 -12.14 -22.57
N SER A 419 -8.81 -12.94 -21.55
CA SER A 419 -9.50 -12.79 -20.26
C SER A 419 -8.60 -12.13 -19.25
N PHE A 420 -9.18 -11.30 -18.40
CA PHE A 420 -8.46 -10.53 -17.38
C PHE A 420 -9.16 -10.63 -16.04
N VAL A 421 -8.37 -10.70 -14.98
CA VAL A 421 -8.84 -10.42 -13.62
C VAL A 421 -8.45 -9.00 -13.25
N VAL A 422 -9.40 -8.25 -12.72
CA VAL A 422 -9.24 -6.86 -12.29
C VAL A 422 -9.61 -6.79 -10.81
N TYR A 423 -8.67 -6.39 -9.98
CA TYR A 423 -8.82 -6.44 -8.54
C TYR A 423 -8.14 -5.25 -7.86
N HIS A 424 -8.46 -5.01 -6.61
CA HIS A 424 -7.69 -4.07 -5.83
C HIS A 424 -6.66 -4.79 -4.94
N THR A 425 -5.54 -4.13 -4.72
CA THR A 425 -4.46 -4.63 -3.85
C THR A 425 -3.92 -3.53 -2.96
N LYS A 426 -3.35 -3.91 -1.83
CA LYS A 426 -2.53 -3.06 -0.95
C LYS A 426 -1.06 -3.40 -1.10
N PHE A 427 -0.23 -2.57 -0.50
CA PHE A 427 1.22 -2.69 -0.59
C PHE A 427 1.84 -2.93 0.78
N ASN A 428 2.99 -3.57 0.79
CA ASN A 428 3.78 -3.79 2.01
C ASN A 428 4.62 -2.55 2.35
N ASP A 429 3.98 -1.40 2.50
CA ASP A 429 4.62 -0.11 2.80
C ASP A 429 4.02 0.61 4.01
N GLY A 430 3.23 -0.12 4.81
CA GLY A 430 2.60 0.41 6.02
C GLY A 430 1.45 1.39 5.78
N THR A 431 1.06 1.66 4.53
CA THR A 431 -0.06 2.55 4.23
C THR A 431 -1.36 1.79 4.00
N VAL A 432 -2.48 2.49 4.04
CA VAL A 432 -3.80 1.96 3.69
C VAL A 432 -4.14 2.17 2.21
N GLY A 433 -3.24 2.77 1.45
CA GLY A 433 -3.45 3.02 0.03
C GLY A 433 -3.64 1.73 -0.76
N HIS A 434 -4.54 1.75 -1.71
CA HIS A 434 -4.81 0.63 -2.61
C HIS A 434 -4.77 1.09 -4.06
N GLN A 435 -4.52 0.15 -4.95
CA GLN A 435 -4.56 0.38 -6.40
C GLN A 435 -5.23 -0.79 -7.10
N VAL A 436 -5.77 -0.53 -8.27
CA VAL A 436 -6.25 -1.56 -9.18
C VAL A 436 -5.05 -2.27 -9.80
N ARG A 437 -5.13 -3.60 -9.91
CA ARG A 437 -4.22 -4.44 -10.69
C ARG A 437 -5.00 -5.24 -11.70
N ILE A 438 -4.35 -5.54 -12.80
CA ILE A 438 -4.91 -6.29 -13.92
C ILE A 438 -3.91 -7.35 -14.32
N HIS A 439 -4.31 -8.60 -14.22
CA HIS A 439 -3.53 -9.72 -14.72
C HIS A 439 -4.32 -10.46 -15.79
N GLN A 440 -3.65 -10.84 -16.85
CA GLN A 440 -4.26 -11.71 -17.84
C GLN A 440 -4.50 -13.09 -17.25
N LEU A 441 -5.63 -13.66 -17.56
CA LEU A 441 -6.01 -15.01 -17.18
C LEU A 441 -5.79 -15.95 -18.34
N PHE A 442 -5.27 -17.11 -18.06
CA PHE A 442 -5.14 -18.22 -19.01
C PHE A 442 -5.78 -19.47 -18.44
N THR A 443 -6.28 -20.31 -19.34
CA THR A 443 -6.82 -21.62 -18.99
C THR A 443 -5.74 -22.69 -19.17
N ASN A 444 -5.39 -23.40 -18.11
CA ASN A 444 -4.48 -24.53 -18.23
C ASN A 444 -5.16 -25.75 -18.86
N LYS A 445 -4.39 -26.79 -19.20
CA LYS A 445 -4.90 -28.01 -19.86
C LYS A 445 -5.98 -28.76 -19.08
N ASN A 446 -6.11 -28.51 -17.78
CA ASN A 446 -7.13 -29.09 -16.91
C ASN A 446 -8.37 -28.17 -16.80
N GLY A 447 -8.41 -27.07 -17.53
CA GLY A 447 -9.47 -26.09 -17.52
C GLY A 447 -9.51 -25.26 -16.23
N TRP A 448 -8.38 -25.04 -15.55
CA TRP A 448 -8.28 -24.12 -14.42
C TRP A 448 -7.62 -22.82 -14.84
N LEU A 449 -8.13 -21.71 -14.32
CA LEU A 449 -7.55 -20.41 -14.56
C LEU A 449 -6.23 -20.27 -13.79
N VAL A 450 -5.28 -19.64 -14.44
CA VAL A 450 -4.00 -19.18 -13.88
C VAL A 450 -3.79 -17.72 -14.30
N ALA A 451 -3.26 -16.90 -13.43
CA ALA A 451 -3.01 -15.49 -13.71
C ALA A 451 -1.58 -15.28 -14.19
N ALA A 452 -1.39 -14.44 -15.19
CA ALA A 452 -0.05 -14.03 -15.64
C ALA A 452 0.76 -13.44 -14.46
N PRO A 453 2.07 -13.64 -14.43
CA PRO A 453 2.89 -13.22 -13.29
C PRO A 453 2.96 -11.71 -13.04
N PHE A 454 2.82 -10.90 -14.07
CA PHE A 454 2.92 -9.45 -13.98
C PHE A 454 1.64 -8.76 -14.45
N HIS A 455 1.50 -7.51 -14.04
CA HIS A 455 0.43 -6.64 -14.50
C HIS A 455 0.42 -6.58 -16.05
N PHE A 456 -0.77 -6.66 -16.62
CA PHE A 456 -0.97 -6.64 -18.08
C PHE A 456 -0.39 -5.37 -18.70
N ASN A 457 0.37 -5.54 -19.75
CA ASN A 457 1.07 -4.45 -20.44
C ASN A 457 0.96 -4.51 -21.98
N GLY A 458 -0.15 -5.05 -22.47
CA GLY A 458 -0.42 -5.11 -23.90
C GLY A 458 -0.04 -6.43 -24.56
N GLU A 459 0.12 -7.51 -23.81
CA GLU A 459 0.40 -8.85 -24.33
C GLU A 459 -0.72 -9.29 -25.29
N GLU A 460 -0.32 -9.94 -26.38
CA GLU A 460 -1.26 -10.34 -27.44
C GLU A 460 -1.75 -11.79 -27.31
N GLN A 461 -1.12 -12.60 -26.47
CA GLN A 461 -1.48 -14.01 -26.28
C GLN A 461 -2.88 -14.18 -25.72
N ASN A 462 -3.57 -15.24 -26.14
CA ASN A 462 -4.85 -15.69 -25.60
C ASN A 462 -4.85 -17.22 -25.49
N ASP A 463 -5.91 -17.81 -24.93
CA ASP A 463 -6.02 -19.26 -24.74
C ASP A 463 -5.91 -20.06 -26.05
N GLU A 464 -6.46 -19.52 -27.15
CA GLU A 464 -6.38 -20.18 -28.46
C GLU A 464 -4.93 -20.24 -28.96
N SER A 465 -4.19 -19.14 -28.86
CA SER A 465 -2.78 -19.10 -29.24
C SER A 465 -1.92 -20.05 -28.42
N LEU A 466 -2.17 -20.14 -27.10
CA LEU A 466 -1.43 -21.03 -26.20
C LEU A 466 -1.74 -22.52 -26.45
N ALA A 467 -2.97 -22.85 -26.81
CA ALA A 467 -3.41 -24.19 -27.12
C ALA A 467 -2.94 -24.68 -28.50
N SER A 468 -2.64 -23.78 -29.43
CA SER A 468 -2.27 -24.09 -30.82
C SER A 468 -0.78 -23.96 -31.11
N GLY A 469 0.04 -23.51 -30.16
CA GLY A 469 1.48 -23.34 -30.37
C GLY A 469 2.25 -22.88 -29.15
N CYS A 470 3.57 -22.92 -29.26
CA CYS A 470 4.50 -22.23 -28.38
C CYS A 470 5.34 -21.27 -29.23
N GLN A 471 5.35 -20.01 -28.90
CA GLN A 471 6.08 -19.00 -29.68
C GLN A 471 7.61 -19.11 -29.53
N TRP A 472 8.08 -19.84 -28.52
CA TRP A 472 9.52 -20.00 -28.26
C TRP A 472 9.98 -21.41 -28.58
N GLU A 473 11.18 -21.51 -29.18
CA GLU A 473 11.85 -22.76 -29.29
C GLU A 473 12.26 -23.27 -27.88
N ARG A 474 12.30 -24.61 -27.72
CA ARG A 474 12.66 -25.26 -26.46
C ARG A 474 13.99 -24.74 -25.87
N SER A 475 14.97 -24.48 -26.72
CA SER A 475 16.29 -23.95 -26.31
C SER A 475 16.19 -22.59 -25.64
N MET A 476 15.21 -21.77 -26.03
CA MET A 476 14.95 -20.45 -25.43
C MET A 476 14.32 -20.57 -24.03
N LEU A 477 13.74 -21.73 -23.71
CA LEU A 477 13.12 -21.97 -22.41
C LEU A 477 14.12 -22.46 -21.36
N LEU A 478 15.32 -22.87 -21.77
CA LEU A 478 16.33 -23.41 -20.85
C LEU A 478 17.02 -22.31 -20.07
N GLY A 479 17.42 -22.61 -18.84
CA GLY A 479 18.18 -21.70 -17.97
C GLY A 479 17.44 -21.33 -16.70
N ASP A 480 17.89 -20.27 -16.07
CA ASP A 480 17.44 -19.85 -14.74
C ASP A 480 16.13 -19.07 -14.79
N TYR A 481 15.31 -19.32 -13.79
CA TYR A 481 14.03 -18.65 -13.57
C TYR A 481 13.94 -18.17 -12.12
N ARG A 482 13.41 -16.98 -11.94
CA ARG A 482 12.92 -16.54 -10.64
C ARG A 482 11.52 -17.11 -10.45
N LEU A 483 11.32 -17.87 -9.40
CA LEU A 483 10.08 -18.58 -9.11
C LEU A 483 9.47 -18.05 -7.82
N LEU A 484 8.19 -17.72 -7.86
CA LEU A 484 7.36 -17.39 -6.70
C LEU A 484 6.36 -18.53 -6.48
N ILE A 485 6.45 -19.20 -5.33
CA ILE A 485 5.43 -20.16 -4.89
C ILE A 485 4.54 -19.44 -3.89
N HIS A 486 3.28 -19.21 -4.27
CA HIS A 486 2.34 -18.54 -3.41
C HIS A 486 2.05 -19.32 -2.13
N THR A 487 1.63 -18.64 -1.08
CA THR A 487 1.38 -19.29 0.22
C THR A 487 0.07 -20.05 0.21
N THR A 488 0.00 -21.08 1.05
CA THR A 488 -1.24 -21.84 1.28
C THR A 488 -2.04 -21.31 2.46
N LYS A 489 -1.38 -20.56 3.31
CA LYS A 489 -1.99 -20.09 4.55
C LYS A 489 -2.49 -18.68 4.40
N GLN A 490 -3.69 -18.50 4.88
CA GLN A 490 -4.25 -17.22 5.19
C GLN A 490 -4.33 -17.14 6.71
N ASP A 491 -3.41 -16.42 7.29
CA ASP A 491 -3.38 -16.20 8.72
C ASP A 491 -3.90 -14.78 9.01
N PHE A 492 -5.00 -14.69 9.73
CA PHE A 492 -5.59 -13.40 10.08
C PHE A 492 -4.75 -12.62 11.09
N ASP A 493 -3.89 -13.30 11.84
CA ASP A 493 -3.02 -12.68 12.83
C ASP A 493 -1.64 -12.35 12.25
N LYS A 494 -1.22 -13.07 11.19
CA LYS A 494 0.07 -12.87 10.55
C LYS A 494 -0.05 -13.00 9.05
N MET A 495 0.51 -12.05 8.35
CA MET A 495 0.62 -12.13 6.90
C MET A 495 1.84 -12.97 6.53
N GLU A 496 1.61 -14.10 5.86
CA GLU A 496 2.67 -14.84 5.21
C GLU A 496 2.81 -14.37 3.77
N GLU A 497 3.94 -13.77 3.45
CA GLU A 497 4.28 -13.32 2.11
C GLU A 497 5.19 -14.34 1.44
N ALA A 498 4.84 -14.72 0.21
CA ALA A 498 5.70 -15.58 -0.60
C ALA A 498 6.99 -14.83 -0.97
N THR A 499 8.12 -15.51 -0.87
CA THR A 499 9.43 -14.97 -1.23
C THR A 499 9.98 -15.71 -2.45
N PRO A 500 10.50 -15.01 -3.46
CA PRO A 500 10.99 -15.65 -4.66
C PRO A 500 12.26 -16.47 -4.41
N ILE A 501 12.38 -17.56 -5.17
CA ILE A 501 13.53 -18.45 -5.22
C ILE A 501 14.03 -18.59 -6.67
N THR A 502 15.17 -19.20 -6.86
CA THR A 502 15.74 -19.45 -8.20
C THR A 502 15.74 -20.94 -8.52
N ILE A 503 15.26 -21.26 -9.72
CA ILE A 503 15.33 -22.61 -10.30
C ILE A 503 15.93 -22.54 -11.70
N THR A 504 16.50 -23.68 -12.16
CA THR A 504 17.03 -23.84 -13.51
C THR A 504 16.24 -24.92 -14.24
N LEU A 505 15.72 -24.62 -15.42
CA LEU A 505 15.12 -25.59 -16.33
C LEU A 505 16.20 -26.16 -17.25
N ASN A 506 16.48 -27.45 -17.13
CA ASN A 506 17.54 -28.12 -17.89
C ASN A 506 16.96 -28.82 -19.14
N GLU A 507 17.82 -29.05 -20.14
CA GLU A 507 17.46 -29.65 -21.41
C GLU A 507 16.89 -31.09 -21.27
N ASP A 508 17.39 -31.83 -20.30
CA ASP A 508 16.92 -33.18 -19.98
C ASP A 508 15.56 -33.23 -19.29
N GLY A 509 14.92 -32.09 -19.09
CA GLY A 509 13.66 -31.96 -18.36
C GLY A 509 13.80 -31.98 -16.85
N SER A 510 15.01 -31.96 -16.30
CA SER A 510 15.22 -31.78 -14.86
C SER A 510 15.10 -30.33 -14.45
N VAL A 511 14.75 -30.11 -13.18
CA VAL A 511 14.77 -28.80 -12.51
C VAL A 511 15.78 -28.84 -11.38
N THR A 512 16.67 -27.87 -11.35
CA THR A 512 17.70 -27.70 -10.31
C THR A 512 17.58 -26.31 -9.66
N GLY A 513 18.41 -26.01 -8.69
CA GLY A 513 18.40 -24.74 -7.95
C GLY A 513 17.85 -24.89 -6.53
N ASP A 514 17.16 -23.86 -6.01
CA ASP A 514 16.58 -23.87 -4.66
C ASP A 514 15.49 -24.92 -4.45
N LYS A 515 14.90 -25.38 -5.54
CA LYS A 515 14.02 -26.54 -5.60
C LYS A 515 14.42 -27.46 -6.75
N THR A 516 14.25 -28.74 -6.53
CA THR A 516 14.55 -29.78 -7.54
C THR A 516 13.28 -30.45 -8.01
N GLY A 517 13.29 -30.94 -9.26
CA GLY A 517 12.13 -31.60 -9.83
C GLY A 517 12.26 -31.89 -11.32
N THR A 518 11.15 -31.83 -12.03
CA THR A 518 11.08 -31.98 -13.48
C THR A 518 10.12 -31.00 -14.11
N TRP A 519 10.36 -30.67 -15.38
CA TRP A 519 9.47 -29.87 -16.20
C TRP A 519 9.23 -30.53 -17.56
N ALA A 520 8.07 -30.30 -18.12
CA ALA A 520 7.70 -30.78 -19.45
C ALA A 520 6.76 -29.77 -20.11
N LEU A 521 6.97 -29.55 -21.40
CA LEU A 521 6.07 -28.83 -22.28
C LEU A 521 5.32 -29.84 -23.13
N GLU A 522 4.00 -29.66 -23.27
CA GLU A 522 3.18 -30.44 -24.15
C GLU A 522 3.45 -30.04 -25.60
N GLU A 523 3.77 -31.02 -26.44
CA GLU A 523 4.17 -30.76 -27.83
C GLU A 523 3.10 -30.02 -28.60
N GLY A 524 3.52 -28.99 -29.34
CA GLY A 524 2.60 -28.13 -30.15
C GLY A 524 1.72 -27.20 -29.34
N THR A 525 2.01 -26.99 -28.05
CA THR A 525 1.24 -26.05 -27.19
C THR A 525 2.18 -25.27 -26.28
N SER A 526 1.63 -24.30 -25.57
CA SER A 526 2.31 -23.63 -24.46
C SER A 526 1.98 -24.23 -23.08
N TYR A 527 1.35 -25.41 -23.02
CA TYR A 527 1.00 -26.04 -21.74
C TYR A 527 2.23 -26.62 -21.05
N LEU A 528 2.49 -26.14 -19.83
CA LEU A 528 3.61 -26.54 -18.99
C LEU A 528 3.14 -27.43 -17.84
N THR A 529 3.87 -28.49 -17.58
CA THR A 529 3.80 -29.25 -16.33
C THR A 529 5.12 -29.12 -15.58
N LEU A 530 5.05 -28.63 -14.34
CA LEU A 530 6.19 -28.50 -13.44
C LEU A 530 5.98 -29.39 -12.22
N LYS A 531 6.98 -30.16 -11.84
CA LYS A 531 6.97 -30.96 -10.60
C LYS A 531 8.10 -30.50 -9.71
N LEU A 532 7.76 -30.02 -8.51
CA LEU A 532 8.73 -29.55 -7.51
C LEU A 532 8.44 -30.18 -6.16
N GLY A 533 9.44 -30.83 -5.55
CA GLY A 533 9.28 -31.43 -4.23
C GLY A 533 8.11 -32.40 -4.11
N GLY A 534 7.74 -33.08 -5.18
CA GLY A 534 6.62 -34.04 -5.23
C GLY A 534 5.25 -33.41 -5.54
N VAL A 535 5.16 -32.11 -5.68
CA VAL A 535 3.94 -31.39 -6.07
C VAL A 535 3.94 -31.16 -7.58
N THR A 536 2.82 -31.43 -8.23
CA THR A 536 2.61 -31.17 -9.67
C THR A 536 1.84 -29.90 -9.87
N TYR A 537 2.37 -29.02 -10.70
CA TYR A 537 1.75 -27.77 -11.13
C TYR A 537 1.47 -27.86 -12.63
N ASN A 538 0.24 -27.56 -13.03
CA ASN A 538 -0.18 -27.49 -14.43
C ASN A 538 -0.48 -26.05 -14.79
N GLY A 539 0.09 -25.57 -15.86
CA GLY A 539 -0.02 -24.18 -16.26
C GLY A 539 0.34 -23.93 -17.70
N VAL A 540 0.74 -22.72 -17.99
CA VAL A 540 1.09 -22.24 -19.31
C VAL A 540 2.40 -21.47 -19.28
N LEU A 541 3.14 -21.55 -20.37
CA LEU A 541 4.14 -20.56 -20.74
C LEU A 541 3.44 -19.34 -21.32
N CYS A 542 3.80 -18.17 -20.89
CA CYS A 542 3.22 -16.93 -21.37
C CYS A 542 4.28 -15.83 -21.49
N GLU A 543 3.99 -14.85 -22.32
CA GLU A 543 4.75 -13.63 -22.42
C GLU A 543 4.22 -12.62 -21.39
N ASN A 544 5.11 -11.89 -20.72
CA ASN A 544 4.78 -10.63 -20.12
C ASN A 544 5.71 -9.52 -20.63
N LEU A 545 5.13 -8.40 -21.00
CA LEU A 545 5.86 -7.19 -21.32
C LEU A 545 6.11 -6.44 -20.02
N VAL A 546 7.28 -6.65 -19.45
CA VAL A 546 7.63 -6.07 -18.16
C VAL A 546 8.02 -4.62 -18.38
N ASN A 547 7.09 -3.73 -18.14
CA ASN A 547 7.32 -2.30 -18.16
C ASN A 547 6.91 -1.74 -16.80
N GLY A 548 7.95 -1.29 -16.10
CA GLY A 548 7.72 -0.67 -14.86
C GLY A 548 7.45 0.78 -15.05
N ALA A 549 6.61 1.42 -14.97
CA ALA A 549 6.52 2.82 -15.00
C ALA A 549 6.57 3.49 -13.69
N THR A 550 6.18 4.63 -13.67
CA THR A 550 6.03 5.61 -12.62
C THR A 550 5.10 5.20 -11.47
N GLU A 551 4.57 3.99 -11.48
CA GLU A 551 3.59 3.53 -10.50
C GLU A 551 4.24 2.90 -9.26
N ARG A 552 3.51 2.97 -8.16
CA ARG A 552 3.94 2.44 -6.88
C ARG A 552 4.27 0.94 -6.96
N GLY A 553 5.43 0.58 -6.52
CA GLY A 553 5.91 -0.80 -6.53
C GLY A 553 6.53 -1.25 -7.84
N PHE A 554 6.54 -0.39 -8.87
CA PHE A 554 7.20 -0.71 -10.13
C PHE A 554 8.31 0.30 -10.40
N LYS A 555 9.38 -0.20 -11.00
CA LYS A 555 10.40 0.64 -11.65
C LYS A 555 10.27 0.47 -13.15
N SER A 556 10.62 1.49 -13.90
CA SER A 556 10.55 1.41 -15.35
C SER A 556 11.47 0.32 -15.85
N ALA A 557 10.93 -0.74 -16.41
CA ALA A 557 11.65 -1.79 -17.10
C ALA A 557 11.01 -2.02 -18.43
N THR A 558 11.77 -2.49 -19.33
CA THR A 558 11.26 -2.71 -20.66
C THR A 558 11.76 -4.03 -21.17
N GLY A 559 10.87 -4.86 -21.58
CA GLY A 559 11.22 -6.05 -22.31
C GLY A 559 10.20 -7.15 -22.17
N GLU A 560 10.23 -8.00 -23.15
CA GLU A 560 9.52 -9.27 -23.15
C GLU A 560 10.20 -10.21 -22.14
N ALA A 561 9.43 -10.76 -21.23
CA ALA A 561 9.86 -11.81 -20.34
C ALA A 561 9.17 -13.12 -20.68
N ILE A 562 9.93 -14.20 -20.84
CA ILE A 562 9.39 -15.55 -20.90
C ILE A 562 8.95 -15.90 -19.48
N CYS A 563 7.66 -16.06 -19.31
CA CYS A 563 7.06 -16.37 -18.03
C CYS A 563 6.35 -17.72 -18.03
N PHE A 564 6.10 -18.26 -16.88
CA PHE A 564 5.09 -19.28 -16.73
C PHE A 564 4.26 -19.06 -15.46
N THR A 565 3.02 -19.48 -15.56
CA THR A 565 2.08 -19.50 -14.45
C THR A 565 1.41 -20.87 -14.39
N ALA A 566 1.29 -21.42 -13.18
CA ALA A 566 0.72 -22.75 -13.01
C ALA A 566 0.06 -22.87 -11.64
N VAL A 567 -0.80 -23.85 -11.50
CA VAL A 567 -1.48 -24.15 -10.22
C VAL A 567 -1.34 -25.64 -9.92
N CYS A 568 -1.12 -25.99 -8.64
CA CYS A 568 -1.03 -27.38 -8.25
C CYS A 568 -2.40 -28.04 -8.22
N ASP A 569 -2.43 -29.33 -8.62
CA ASP A 569 -3.59 -30.18 -8.42
C ASP A 569 -3.83 -30.43 -6.93
N LEU A 570 -5.10 -30.51 -6.58
CA LEU A 570 -5.51 -30.61 -5.20
C LEU A 570 -5.24 -31.99 -4.62
N LYS A 571 -4.26 -32.13 -3.76
CA LYS A 571 -4.10 -33.29 -2.87
C LYS A 571 -3.53 -32.86 -1.53
N GLY A 572 -4.29 -33.01 -0.46
CA GLY A 572 -3.84 -32.75 0.90
C GLY A 572 -3.71 -31.26 1.23
N SER A 573 -2.70 -30.87 1.99
CA SER A 573 -2.48 -29.51 2.48
C SER A 573 -1.95 -28.50 1.44
N ASN A 574 -1.65 -28.95 0.23
CA ASN A 574 -1.07 -28.11 -0.84
C ASN A 574 -2.10 -27.72 -1.90
N MET A 575 -3.33 -27.47 -1.48
CA MET A 575 -4.46 -27.31 -2.38
C MET A 575 -4.45 -25.99 -3.15
N GLY A 576 -4.49 -26.10 -4.49
CA GLY A 576 -4.71 -24.95 -5.36
C GLY A 576 -3.65 -23.86 -5.24
N VAL A 577 -2.41 -24.21 -4.92
CA VAL A 577 -1.33 -23.21 -4.80
C VAL A 577 -0.83 -22.83 -6.17
N PRO A 578 -0.87 -21.54 -6.55
CA PRO A 578 -0.27 -21.09 -7.79
C PRO A 578 1.24 -20.87 -7.64
N VAL A 579 1.91 -20.95 -8.77
CA VAL A 579 3.30 -20.54 -8.94
C VAL A 579 3.43 -19.61 -10.12
N TRP A 580 4.25 -18.58 -9.94
CA TRP A 580 4.65 -17.66 -10.99
C TRP A 580 6.14 -17.74 -11.22
N ALA A 581 6.57 -17.61 -12.45
CA ALA A 581 7.99 -17.51 -12.75
C ALA A 581 8.26 -16.65 -13.97
N TYR A 582 9.44 -16.05 -13.99
CA TYR A 582 9.97 -15.43 -15.19
C TYR A 582 11.41 -15.87 -15.41
N LYS A 583 11.77 -16.00 -16.68
CA LYS A 583 13.11 -16.43 -17.07
C LYS A 583 14.11 -15.33 -16.80
N LEU A 584 15.19 -15.71 -16.12
CA LEU A 584 16.40 -14.92 -16.00
C LEU A 584 17.12 -14.94 -17.37
N SER A 585 16.86 -13.99 -18.23
CA SER A 585 17.20 -14.08 -19.64
C SER A 585 18.09 -12.95 -20.13
N PRO A 586 18.69 -13.11 -21.32
CA PRO A 586 19.55 -12.12 -21.96
C PRO A 586 18.87 -10.77 -22.30
N ILE A 587 17.56 -10.64 -22.15
CA ILE A 587 16.84 -9.37 -22.39
C ILE A 587 17.40 -8.24 -21.53
N SER A 588 17.77 -8.55 -20.31
CA SER A 588 18.41 -7.62 -19.38
C SER A 588 19.86 -7.28 -19.76
N ALA A 589 20.46 -7.98 -20.69
CA ALA A 589 21.81 -7.62 -21.15
C ALA A 589 21.86 -6.23 -21.81
N LEU A 590 20.80 -5.78 -22.45
CA LEU A 590 20.71 -4.42 -22.98
C LEU A 590 20.62 -3.39 -21.85
N ALA A 591 19.81 -3.66 -20.86
CA ALA A 591 19.70 -2.82 -19.68
C ALA A 591 21.01 -2.88 -18.84
N TYR A 592 21.64 -4.04 -18.74
CA TYR A 592 22.95 -4.18 -18.13
C TYR A 592 24.01 -3.35 -18.83
N ASN A 593 24.10 -3.42 -20.16
CA ASN A 593 25.05 -2.63 -20.92
C ASN A 593 24.79 -1.13 -20.80
N TYR A 594 23.52 -0.73 -20.73
CA TYR A 594 23.14 0.64 -20.44
C TYR A 594 23.64 1.06 -19.07
N VAL A 595 23.39 0.28 -18.02
CA VAL A 595 23.81 0.55 -16.65
C VAL A 595 25.32 0.55 -16.50
N LYS A 596 26.00 -0.42 -17.09
CA LYS A 596 27.46 -0.54 -17.06
C LYS A 596 28.15 0.70 -17.64
N ASN A 597 27.54 1.36 -18.60
CA ASN A 597 28.07 2.54 -19.23
C ASN A 597 27.71 3.85 -18.50
N GLN A 598 26.90 3.78 -17.44
CA GLN A 598 26.58 4.97 -16.63
C GLN A 598 27.79 5.41 -15.81
N THR A 599 28.40 6.51 -16.19
CA THR A 599 29.60 7.08 -15.53
C THR A 599 29.30 7.74 -14.18
N VAL A 600 28.05 7.88 -13.81
CA VAL A 600 27.60 8.60 -12.60
C VAL A 600 28.16 7.99 -11.30
N PHE A 601 28.37 6.69 -11.27
CA PHE A 601 28.91 5.98 -10.10
C PHE A 601 30.38 6.29 -9.80
N THR A 602 31.17 6.51 -10.83
CA THR A 602 32.62 6.66 -10.69
C THR A 602 33.03 8.04 -10.21
N SER A 603 32.11 9.01 -10.18
CA SER A 603 32.45 10.39 -9.80
C SER A 603 32.49 10.60 -8.28
N ASN A 604 31.68 9.90 -7.51
CA ASN A 604 31.49 10.14 -6.07
C ASN A 604 32.15 9.10 -5.18
N VAL A 605 32.27 7.85 -5.62
CA VAL A 605 32.97 6.78 -4.91
C VAL A 605 34.25 6.44 -5.68
N LYS A 606 35.41 6.75 -5.11
CA LYS A 606 36.71 6.55 -5.76
C LYS A 606 37.59 5.62 -4.93
N SER A 607 38.03 4.51 -5.53
CA SER A 607 39.01 3.63 -4.90
C SER A 607 40.30 4.40 -4.52
N GLY A 608 40.79 4.12 -3.34
CA GLY A 608 41.96 4.78 -2.76
C GLY A 608 41.67 6.13 -2.09
N ALA A 609 40.47 6.66 -2.18
CA ALA A 609 40.10 7.93 -1.54
C ALA A 609 39.89 7.76 -0.02
N THR A 610 40.18 8.84 0.72
CA THR A 610 39.89 8.94 2.14
C THR A 610 38.71 9.88 2.35
N TYR A 611 37.65 9.41 2.98
CA TYR A 611 36.45 10.16 3.23
C TYR A 611 36.33 10.61 4.69
N SER A 612 35.91 11.85 4.86
CA SER A 612 35.68 12.50 6.16
C SER A 612 34.28 13.10 6.27
N SER A 613 33.39 12.72 5.37
CA SER A 613 31.99 13.12 5.32
C SER A 613 31.17 12.00 4.68
N HIS A 614 29.86 12.14 4.69
CA HIS A 614 28.97 11.22 3.98
C HIS A 614 29.35 11.10 2.51
N ILE A 615 29.22 9.90 1.99
CA ILE A 615 29.51 9.56 0.60
C ILE A 615 28.17 9.47 -0.13
N LYS A 616 28.01 10.26 -1.16
CA LYS A 616 26.84 10.20 -2.02
C LYS A 616 26.90 8.91 -2.86
N MET A 617 26.28 7.86 -2.36
CA MET A 617 26.25 6.52 -2.98
C MET A 617 24.92 6.22 -3.65
N GLN A 618 23.84 6.83 -3.18
CA GLN A 618 22.51 6.67 -3.74
C GLN A 618 22.29 7.67 -4.85
N PHE A 619 21.71 7.20 -5.95
CA PHE A 619 21.38 8.02 -7.11
C PHE A 619 20.02 7.59 -7.63
N PRO A 620 19.18 8.52 -8.15
CA PRO A 620 18.04 8.15 -8.91
C PRO A 620 18.51 7.30 -10.10
N THR A 621 18.09 6.06 -10.11
CA THR A 621 18.34 5.18 -11.23
C THR A 621 17.23 5.38 -12.25
N THR A 622 17.59 5.57 -13.51
CA THR A 622 16.67 5.49 -14.63
C THR A 622 16.54 4.04 -15.05
N ASP A 623 15.38 3.65 -15.56
CA ASP A 623 15.21 2.40 -16.29
C ASP A 623 15.49 1.12 -15.50
N ASN A 624 14.69 0.77 -14.53
CA ASN A 624 14.69 -0.56 -13.87
C ASN A 624 15.91 -0.94 -13.07
N VAL A 625 16.83 -0.05 -12.84
CA VAL A 625 18.04 -0.40 -12.15
C VAL A 625 17.81 -0.23 -10.65
N LEU A 626 17.88 -1.33 -9.93
CA LEU A 626 18.00 -1.30 -8.48
C LEU A 626 19.47 -1.22 -8.13
N LEU A 627 19.86 -0.13 -7.48
CA LEU A 627 21.20 0.03 -6.91
C LEU A 627 21.16 -0.32 -5.44
N THR A 628 21.97 -1.30 -5.04
CA THR A 628 22.20 -1.64 -3.64
C THR A 628 23.69 -1.56 -3.34
N TRP A 629 24.00 -1.24 -2.10
CA TRP A 629 25.38 -1.21 -1.62
C TRP A 629 25.56 -2.13 -0.45
N THR A 630 26.75 -2.69 -0.34
CA THR A 630 27.22 -3.35 0.88
C THR A 630 28.53 -2.72 1.32
N SER A 631 28.78 -2.71 2.61
CA SER A 631 30.01 -2.19 3.23
C SER A 631 30.67 -3.28 4.05
N SER A 632 32.00 -3.36 4.00
CA SER A 632 32.76 -4.24 4.89
C SER A 632 32.72 -3.77 6.35
N GLU A 633 32.44 -2.47 6.55
CA GLU A 633 32.39 -1.83 7.86
C GLU A 633 31.16 -0.91 7.93
N PRO A 634 29.93 -1.49 7.95
CA PRO A 634 28.69 -0.72 7.81
C PRO A 634 28.43 0.23 8.99
N SER A 635 29.10 0.01 10.11
CA SER A 635 29.07 0.90 11.28
C SER A 635 29.88 2.18 11.10
N VAL A 636 30.84 2.17 10.18
CA VAL A 636 31.74 3.31 9.91
C VAL A 636 31.38 4.00 8.62
N ILE A 637 31.15 3.25 7.57
CA ILE A 637 30.52 3.73 6.32
C ILE A 637 29.33 2.81 6.07
N SER A 638 28.11 3.32 6.23
CA SER A 638 26.91 2.52 6.04
C SER A 638 26.69 2.16 4.59
N GLU A 639 25.76 1.23 4.33
CA GLU A 639 25.30 0.84 2.99
C GLU A 639 24.63 2.00 2.24
N THR A 640 24.20 3.05 2.94
CA THR A 640 23.68 4.27 2.35
C THR A 640 24.74 5.37 2.20
N GLY A 641 25.98 5.13 2.61
CA GLY A 641 27.09 6.09 2.56
C GLY A 641 27.20 7.03 3.77
N LYS A 642 26.44 6.76 4.82
CA LYS A 642 26.56 7.53 6.07
C LYS A 642 27.93 7.24 6.73
N TYR A 643 28.67 8.30 6.98
CA TYR A 643 30.00 8.20 7.60
C TYR A 643 29.89 8.46 9.09
N ASN A 644 30.44 7.53 9.88
CA ASN A 644 30.51 7.60 11.34
C ASN A 644 31.93 7.30 11.81
N PRO A 645 32.71 8.32 12.15
CA PRO A 645 34.09 8.14 12.68
C PRO A 645 34.15 7.85 14.18
N MET A 646 33.01 7.68 14.87
CA MET A 646 32.98 7.43 16.31
C MET A 646 33.81 6.20 16.67
N GLY A 647 34.75 6.35 17.61
CA GLY A 647 35.62 5.26 18.06
C GLY A 647 36.83 4.98 17.17
N LEU A 648 36.97 5.61 16.01
CA LEU A 648 38.15 5.45 15.16
C LEU A 648 39.36 6.19 15.75
N LYS A 649 40.40 5.43 16.06
CA LYS A 649 41.69 5.99 16.52
C LYS A 649 42.65 6.32 15.37
N GLU A 650 42.47 5.65 14.24
CA GLU A 650 43.22 5.79 13.02
C GLU A 650 42.30 5.54 11.80
N ASN A 651 42.72 5.95 10.62
CA ASN A 651 41.95 5.75 9.38
C ASN A 651 41.72 4.27 9.15
N LEU A 652 40.49 3.91 8.83
CA LEU A 652 40.04 2.52 8.66
C LEU A 652 39.82 2.23 7.16
N PRO A 653 40.46 1.18 6.60
CA PRO A 653 40.11 0.68 5.27
C PRO A 653 38.70 0.10 5.23
N VAL A 654 37.91 0.49 4.24
CA VAL A 654 36.54 0.01 4.01
C VAL A 654 36.39 -0.40 2.56
N THR A 655 35.83 -1.57 2.31
CA THR A 655 35.44 -2.02 0.97
C THR A 655 33.94 -1.81 0.79
N LEU A 656 33.56 -0.98 -0.15
CA LEU A 656 32.18 -0.78 -0.58
C LEU A 656 31.92 -1.59 -1.86
N THR A 657 30.83 -2.31 -1.93
CA THR A 657 30.41 -3.04 -3.12
C THR A 657 29.07 -2.49 -3.61
N ALA A 658 29.07 -1.91 -4.79
CA ALA A 658 27.86 -1.51 -5.51
C ALA A 658 27.32 -2.72 -6.27
N ARG A 659 26.06 -3.06 -6.08
CA ARG A 659 25.33 -4.05 -6.86
C ARG A 659 24.19 -3.36 -7.59
N MET A 660 24.23 -3.43 -8.90
CA MET A 660 23.19 -2.94 -9.77
C MET A 660 22.44 -4.13 -10.35
N GLU A 661 21.15 -4.17 -10.11
CA GLU A 661 20.26 -5.20 -10.64
C GLU A 661 19.29 -4.56 -11.64
N CYS A 662 19.14 -5.21 -12.78
CA CYS A 662 18.15 -4.81 -13.77
C CYS A 662 17.49 -6.09 -14.31
N SER A 663 16.18 -6.22 -14.05
CA SER A 663 15.44 -7.41 -14.34
C SER A 663 16.09 -8.64 -13.66
N ASP A 664 16.82 -9.43 -14.40
CA ASP A 664 17.49 -10.65 -13.96
C ASP A 664 19.01 -10.54 -14.03
N TYR A 665 19.50 -9.39 -14.39
CA TYR A 665 20.94 -9.16 -14.53
C TYR A 665 21.45 -8.35 -13.35
N TYR A 666 22.57 -8.73 -12.80
CA TYR A 666 23.27 -7.91 -11.83
C TYR A 666 24.73 -7.67 -12.24
N TRP A 667 25.26 -6.55 -11.81
CA TRP A 667 26.66 -6.18 -11.94
C TRP A 667 27.17 -5.68 -10.60
N GLU A 668 28.38 -6.08 -10.24
CA GLU A 668 29.02 -5.68 -8.99
C GLU A 668 30.33 -4.97 -9.27
N GLN A 669 30.56 -3.89 -8.54
CA GLN A 669 31.80 -3.13 -8.53
C GLN A 669 32.22 -2.86 -7.10
N THR A 670 33.47 -3.20 -6.77
CA THR A 670 34.08 -2.92 -5.47
C THR A 670 34.90 -1.65 -5.51
N TYR A 671 34.90 -0.94 -4.40
CA TYR A 671 35.68 0.27 -4.16
C TYR A 671 36.38 0.14 -2.80
N ASP A 672 37.72 0.09 -2.80
CA ASP A 672 38.50 0.12 -1.58
C ASP A 672 38.80 1.58 -1.22
N ILE A 673 38.27 2.03 -0.11
CA ILE A 673 38.34 3.39 0.39
C ILE A 673 38.89 3.43 1.82
N ASN A 674 39.12 4.61 2.37
CA ASN A 674 39.47 4.80 3.76
C ASN A 674 38.45 5.73 4.45
N ALA A 675 38.00 5.35 5.62
CA ALA A 675 37.29 6.22 6.53
C ALA A 675 38.29 6.96 7.41
N LYS A 676 38.26 8.29 7.45
CA LYS A 676 39.17 9.12 8.23
C LYS A 676 38.82 9.08 9.72
N ALA A 677 39.78 8.90 10.58
CA ALA A 677 39.60 9.15 12.00
C ALA A 677 39.47 10.65 12.29
N GLU A 678 38.54 11.03 13.15
CA GLU A 678 38.31 12.44 13.51
C GLU A 678 38.22 12.62 15.03
N THR A 679 38.61 13.81 15.50
CA THR A 679 38.44 14.22 16.89
C THR A 679 37.09 14.94 17.02
N PHE A 680 36.28 14.53 18.00
CA PHE A 680 34.98 15.14 18.25
C PHE A 680 35.11 16.40 19.10
N PRO A 681 34.28 17.42 18.87
CA PRO A 681 34.27 18.63 19.67
C PRO A 681 33.77 18.34 21.09
N GLU A 682 34.30 19.04 22.06
CA GLU A 682 33.76 19.07 23.41
C GLU A 682 32.42 19.80 23.36
N GLY A 683 31.36 19.18 23.88
CA GLY A 683 30.02 19.74 23.97
C GLY A 683 29.03 18.64 24.33
N ASP A 684 28.11 18.97 25.22
CA ASP A 684 27.04 18.05 25.62
C ASP A 684 25.78 18.30 24.77
N CYS A 685 25.57 17.45 23.78
CA CYS A 685 24.36 17.51 22.95
C CYS A 685 23.41 16.32 23.15
N THR A 686 23.59 15.55 24.22
CA THR A 686 22.73 14.43 24.58
C THR A 686 21.88 14.70 25.82
N SER A 687 22.42 15.38 26.83
CA SER A 687 21.67 15.72 28.03
C SER A 687 20.49 16.63 27.73
N GLY A 688 19.35 16.30 28.28
CA GLY A 688 18.11 17.04 28.08
C GLY A 688 17.43 16.83 26.72
N LEU A 689 17.93 15.95 25.88
CA LEU A 689 17.25 15.54 24.66
C LEU A 689 16.04 14.68 25.01
N ILE A 690 14.85 15.11 24.59
CA ILE A 690 13.57 14.45 24.90
C ILE A 690 12.80 14.02 23.66
N ALA A 691 13.19 14.51 22.49
CA ALA A 691 12.65 14.02 21.22
C ALA A 691 13.70 14.04 20.11
N TYR A 692 13.71 12.97 19.34
CA TYR A 692 14.52 12.80 18.15
C TYR A 692 13.71 12.10 17.04
N TYR A 693 13.65 12.72 15.86
CA TYR A 693 12.95 12.20 14.68
C TYR A 693 13.93 12.24 13.50
N ASN A 694 14.29 11.07 12.97
CA ASN A 694 15.25 10.93 11.86
C ASN A 694 14.61 10.68 10.49
N PHE A 695 13.31 10.47 10.40
CA PHE A 695 12.53 10.24 9.18
C PHE A 695 12.94 9.05 8.30
N ASP A 696 13.90 8.26 8.68
CA ASP A 696 14.39 7.13 7.88
C ASP A 696 13.38 6.01 7.70
N GLU A 697 12.37 5.94 8.57
CA GLU A 697 11.32 4.92 8.56
C GLU A 697 9.91 5.51 8.65
N LYS A 698 8.96 4.84 8.02
CA LYS A 698 7.55 5.15 8.16
C LYS A 698 6.79 3.95 8.72
N PRO A 699 6.02 4.10 9.79
CA PRO A 699 5.74 5.34 10.53
C PRO A 699 6.94 5.86 11.32
N THR A 700 7.09 7.19 11.38
CA THR A 700 8.17 7.85 12.11
C THR A 700 7.74 8.09 13.55
N TYR A 701 8.59 7.74 14.49
CA TYR A 701 8.35 7.87 15.93
C TYR A 701 9.39 8.77 16.61
N ASN A 702 9.06 9.25 17.80
CA ASN A 702 10.05 9.84 18.69
C ASN A 702 10.97 8.75 19.23
N LEU A 703 12.20 8.71 18.77
CA LEU A 703 13.20 7.69 19.13
C LEU A 703 13.70 7.78 20.58
N MET A 704 13.40 8.88 21.28
CA MET A 704 13.72 9.04 22.73
C MET A 704 12.69 8.40 23.64
N GLN A 705 11.58 7.91 23.13
CA GLN A 705 10.50 7.30 23.93
C GLN A 705 10.76 5.80 24.11
N LYS A 706 10.56 5.31 25.34
CA LYS A 706 10.77 3.89 25.68
C LYS A 706 9.79 2.94 25.02
N GLU A 707 8.59 3.40 24.68
CA GLU A 707 7.54 2.63 24.03
C GLU A 707 7.39 3.11 22.59
N LEU A 708 8.17 2.55 21.68
CA LEU A 708 8.01 2.75 20.26
C LEU A 708 6.69 2.10 19.80
N GLY A 709 6.02 2.74 18.85
CA GLY A 709 4.84 2.19 18.22
C GLY A 709 3.50 2.65 18.79
N THR A 710 3.49 3.46 19.84
CA THR A 710 2.23 4.08 20.33
C THR A 710 1.80 5.21 19.39
N GLU A 711 0.48 5.39 19.23
CA GLU A 711 -0.04 6.48 18.39
C GLU A 711 0.32 7.87 18.93
N ALA A 712 0.52 7.99 20.24
CA ALA A 712 0.95 9.23 20.89
C ALA A 712 2.37 9.66 20.50
N ASN A 713 3.24 8.71 20.14
CA ASN A 713 4.65 8.94 19.80
C ASN A 713 4.92 9.02 18.31
N ARG A 714 3.87 8.88 17.48
CA ARG A 714 3.96 8.83 16.04
C ARG A 714 3.73 10.19 15.39
N ILE A 715 4.49 10.48 14.34
CA ILE A 715 4.22 11.62 13.47
C ILE A 715 2.95 11.38 12.65
N THR A 716 2.08 12.39 12.62
CA THR A 716 0.94 12.45 11.71
C THR A 716 1.30 13.35 10.54
N TYR A 717 1.34 12.80 9.33
CA TYR A 717 1.50 13.54 8.09
C TYR A 717 0.13 13.94 7.57
N SER A 718 -0.15 15.25 7.49
CA SER A 718 -1.49 15.72 7.19
C SER A 718 -1.49 17.06 6.45
N LYS A 719 -2.68 17.47 6.04
CA LYS A 719 -2.92 18.72 5.33
C LYS A 719 -4.23 19.38 5.77
N SER A 720 -4.38 20.64 5.47
CA SER A 720 -5.66 21.33 5.56
C SER A 720 -6.08 21.89 4.20
N GLY A 721 -7.36 21.98 3.96
CA GLY A 721 -7.90 22.45 2.70
C GLY A 721 -7.47 21.60 1.50
N SER A 722 -7.20 22.23 0.37
CA SER A 722 -6.74 21.58 -0.87
C SER A 722 -5.22 21.31 -0.92
N GLY A 723 -4.49 21.56 0.17
CA GLY A 723 -3.04 21.34 0.25
C GLY A 723 -2.64 19.90 0.02
N LYS A 724 -1.35 19.66 -0.16
CA LYS A 724 -0.73 18.34 -0.28
C LYS A 724 -0.16 17.92 1.07
N ALA A 725 -0.38 16.69 1.50
CA ALA A 725 0.21 16.18 2.74
C ALA A 725 1.71 15.93 2.56
N PRO A 726 2.53 16.07 3.63
CA PRO A 726 3.95 15.76 3.57
C PRO A 726 4.18 14.30 3.20
N VAL A 727 5.30 14.05 2.54
CA VAL A 727 5.76 12.70 2.18
C VAL A 727 7.16 12.47 2.73
N LEU A 728 7.54 11.20 2.87
CA LEU A 728 8.94 10.84 3.01
C LEU A 728 9.49 10.59 1.61
N GLU A 729 10.64 11.17 1.31
CA GLU A 729 11.34 10.99 0.04
C GLU A 729 12.85 10.85 0.30
N GLU A 730 13.55 10.17 -0.60
CA GLU A 730 14.99 10.05 -0.54
C GLU A 730 15.67 11.40 -0.85
N ASP A 731 16.60 11.81 -0.02
CA ASP A 731 17.48 12.95 -0.28
C ASP A 731 18.93 12.49 -0.24
N TYR A 732 19.61 12.65 -1.36
CA TYR A 732 20.97 12.14 -1.52
C TYR A 732 22.04 12.98 -0.81
N ASP A 733 21.74 14.20 -0.42
CA ASP A 733 22.65 15.05 0.34
C ASP A 733 22.56 14.77 1.84
N ARG A 734 21.39 14.29 2.31
CA ARG A 734 21.20 13.84 3.70
C ARG A 734 21.42 12.34 3.87
N ILE A 735 21.32 11.60 2.78
CA ILE A 735 21.51 10.14 2.74
C ILE A 735 20.48 9.41 3.61
N GLY A 736 19.35 9.16 3.04
CA GLY A 736 18.19 8.52 3.68
C GLY A 736 16.90 9.20 3.26
N GLN A 737 15.88 9.03 4.06
CA GLN A 737 14.61 9.69 3.83
C GLN A 737 14.51 10.99 4.63
N VAL A 738 13.84 11.96 4.05
CA VAL A 738 13.54 13.25 4.66
C VAL A 738 12.04 13.52 4.58
N ALA A 739 11.51 14.31 5.49
CA ALA A 739 10.12 14.74 5.42
C ALA A 739 10.00 15.97 4.51
N HIS A 740 9.44 15.80 3.32
CA HIS A 740 9.12 16.90 2.42
C HIS A 740 7.74 17.45 2.72
N GLN A 741 7.70 18.68 3.17
CA GLN A 741 6.51 19.47 3.40
C GLN A 741 6.29 20.43 2.24
N TYR A 742 5.06 20.53 1.77
CA TYR A 742 4.72 21.37 0.62
C TYR A 742 4.24 22.77 1.03
N PHE A 743 4.44 23.71 0.13
CA PHE A 743 3.88 25.04 0.28
C PHE A 743 2.37 25.01 0.54
N GLY A 744 1.93 25.82 1.47
CA GLY A 744 0.53 26.02 1.78
C GLY A 744 0.22 27.50 2.00
N ALA A 745 -0.61 28.08 1.15
CA ALA A 745 -1.14 29.43 1.35
C ALA A 745 -2.10 29.48 2.54
N ASN A 746 -2.54 30.68 2.93
CA ASN A 746 -3.45 30.92 4.04
C ASN A 746 -4.62 29.91 4.08
N GLY A 747 -4.71 29.14 5.17
CA GLY A 747 -5.74 28.14 5.38
C GLY A 747 -5.52 26.80 4.66
N GLN A 748 -4.43 26.65 3.90
CA GLN A 748 -4.04 25.42 3.21
C GLN A 748 -2.65 25.04 3.68
N ASN A 749 -2.54 24.35 4.80
CA ASN A 749 -1.24 23.99 5.35
C ASN A 749 -0.90 22.52 5.05
N SER A 750 0.36 22.30 4.71
CA SER A 750 1.01 21.00 4.75
C SER A 750 1.75 20.88 6.08
N TYR A 751 1.62 19.78 6.82
CA TYR A 751 2.27 19.71 8.12
C TYR A 751 2.53 18.29 8.60
N CYS A 752 3.62 18.14 9.38
CA CYS A 752 3.84 16.99 10.23
C CYS A 752 3.45 17.39 11.66
N ARG A 753 2.60 16.62 12.33
CA ARG A 753 2.17 16.86 13.70
C ARG A 753 2.69 15.81 14.65
N MET A 754 3.23 16.25 15.77
CA MET A 754 3.74 15.44 16.87
C MET A 754 3.13 15.94 18.18
N ALA A 755 3.06 15.10 19.20
CA ALA A 755 2.86 15.59 20.56
C ALA A 755 4.04 16.48 20.95
N ASN A 756 3.80 17.58 21.66
CA ASN A 756 4.88 18.40 22.19
C ASN A 756 5.53 17.68 23.38
N PRO A 757 6.76 17.21 23.28
CA PRO A 757 7.40 16.46 24.36
C PRO A 757 7.70 17.32 25.60
N LEU A 758 7.69 18.65 25.47
CA LEU A 758 7.85 19.60 26.57
C LEU A 758 6.57 19.77 27.40
N CYS A 759 5.40 19.37 26.86
CA CYS A 759 4.09 19.52 27.52
C CYS A 759 3.79 18.34 28.49
N ASP A 760 4.78 17.66 28.98
CA ASP A 760 4.66 16.60 29.96
C ASP A 760 4.78 17.19 31.40
N GLU A 761 3.97 16.70 32.33
CA GLU A 761 4.00 17.19 33.74
C GLU A 761 5.40 17.03 34.36
N SER A 762 6.14 15.98 34.01
CA SER A 762 7.49 15.74 34.49
C SER A 762 8.50 16.78 33.98
N GLN A 763 8.24 17.37 32.81
CA GLN A 763 9.09 18.40 32.22
C GLN A 763 8.76 19.81 32.74
N GLN A 764 7.49 20.05 33.09
CA GLN A 764 7.02 21.37 33.55
C GLN A 764 7.62 21.82 34.88
N SER A 765 7.95 20.88 35.78
CA SER A 765 8.48 21.19 37.12
C SER A 765 9.89 21.79 37.11
N ASN A 766 10.65 21.65 36.03
CA ASN A 766 12.04 22.08 35.90
C ASN A 766 12.30 22.88 34.62
N ALA A 767 11.27 23.58 34.13
CA ALA A 767 11.30 24.28 32.85
C ALA A 767 12.15 25.56 32.91
N GLU A 768 13.48 25.44 32.70
CA GLU A 768 14.40 26.59 32.67
C GLU A 768 14.70 27.07 31.24
N GLY A 769 14.46 26.24 30.24
CA GLY A 769 14.70 26.57 28.83
C GLY A 769 14.29 25.44 27.89
N PHE A 770 14.44 25.66 26.63
CA PHE A 770 14.29 24.63 25.60
C PHE A 770 15.17 24.90 24.38
N THR A 771 15.38 23.86 23.57
CA THR A 771 16.05 23.98 22.29
C THR A 771 15.32 23.16 21.24
N VAL A 772 15.16 23.69 20.05
CA VAL A 772 14.68 22.97 18.84
C VAL A 772 15.78 23.06 17.79
N SER A 773 16.20 21.92 17.29
CA SER A 773 17.19 21.82 16.22
C SER A 773 16.68 20.90 15.13
N ALA A 774 16.91 21.29 13.87
CA ALA A 774 16.55 20.44 12.74
C ALA A 774 17.43 20.80 11.52
N TRP A 775 17.74 19.80 10.71
CA TRP A 775 18.20 20.03 9.36
C TRP A 775 17.02 20.42 8.48
N MET A 776 17.19 21.48 7.70
CA MET A 776 16.13 22.04 6.86
C MET A 776 16.70 22.45 5.50
N LYS A 777 15.91 22.19 4.44
CA LYS A 777 16.20 22.67 3.08
C LYS A 777 14.94 23.28 2.53
N ARG A 778 14.92 24.58 2.39
CA ARG A 778 13.78 25.33 1.86
C ARG A 778 13.79 25.30 0.34
N SER A 779 12.62 25.08 -0.25
CA SER A 779 12.44 25.07 -1.72
C SER A 779 11.83 26.36 -2.26
N ASP A 780 11.25 27.21 -1.41
CA ASP A 780 10.59 28.44 -1.79
C ASP A 780 11.36 29.69 -1.36
N ASN A 781 10.98 30.82 -1.92
CA ASN A 781 11.55 32.14 -1.59
C ASN A 781 10.68 32.94 -0.62
N ASN A 782 9.56 32.39 -0.13
CA ASN A 782 8.75 33.12 0.83
C ASN A 782 9.34 32.99 2.24
N ALA A 783 10.08 34.00 2.64
CA ALA A 783 10.77 34.01 3.92
C ALA A 783 9.84 34.05 5.16
N TRP A 784 8.57 34.35 4.98
CA TRP A 784 7.60 34.49 6.07
C TRP A 784 6.80 33.21 6.35
N ASP A 785 6.90 32.19 5.54
CA ASP A 785 6.22 30.92 5.78
C ASP A 785 6.83 30.18 6.96
N ALA A 786 5.96 29.50 7.74
CA ALA A 786 6.37 28.79 8.93
C ALA A 786 7.15 27.52 8.60
N LEU A 787 8.32 27.37 9.22
CA LEU A 787 9.11 26.15 9.19
C LEU A 787 8.63 25.16 10.25
N TRP A 788 8.45 25.62 11.48
CA TRP A 788 7.91 24.82 12.56
C TRP A 788 7.13 25.68 13.54
N SER A 789 6.27 25.05 14.34
CA SER A 789 5.50 25.73 15.38
C SER A 789 5.15 24.82 16.56
N PHE A 790 5.02 25.41 17.75
CA PHE A 790 4.28 24.85 18.88
C PHE A 790 2.85 25.38 18.86
N PHE A 791 1.87 24.51 19.08
CA PHE A 791 0.47 24.85 18.91
C PHE A 791 -0.44 24.08 19.86
N ASP A 792 -1.52 24.68 20.34
CA ASP A 792 -2.42 24.04 21.31
C ASP A 792 -3.57 23.25 20.68
N SER A 793 -3.77 23.35 19.39
CA SER A 793 -4.86 22.67 18.69
C SER A 793 -4.37 21.52 17.82
N SER A 794 -5.10 20.42 17.84
CA SER A 794 -4.92 19.32 16.88
C SER A 794 -5.57 19.60 15.52
N VAL A 795 -6.38 20.66 15.43
CA VAL A 795 -7.04 21.08 14.19
C VAL A 795 -6.23 22.21 13.58
N ALA A 796 -5.65 21.96 12.41
CA ALA A 796 -5.01 22.98 11.61
C ALA A 796 -6.00 24.12 11.29
N ASN A 797 -5.51 25.34 11.21
CA ASN A 797 -6.26 26.60 10.92
C ASN A 797 -7.05 27.23 12.06
N SER A 798 -6.88 26.84 13.29
CA SER A 798 -7.45 27.62 14.39
C SER A 798 -6.65 28.91 14.58
N THR A 799 -7.21 30.03 14.21
CA THR A 799 -6.61 31.35 14.50
C THR A 799 -6.74 31.75 15.96
N ALA A 800 -7.58 31.08 16.73
CA ALA A 800 -7.86 31.36 18.12
C ALA A 800 -6.99 30.69 19.15
N SER A 801 -6.17 29.67 18.76
CA SER A 801 -5.34 28.92 19.68
C SER A 801 -3.95 29.54 19.83
N PRO A 802 -3.35 29.52 21.03
CA PRO A 802 -2.00 30.06 21.21
C PRO A 802 -0.98 29.23 20.43
N ARG A 803 0.03 29.91 19.85
CA ARG A 803 1.10 29.29 19.06
C ARG A 803 2.38 30.09 19.08
N LEU A 804 3.48 29.38 19.01
CA LEU A 804 4.81 29.91 18.77
C LEU A 804 5.36 29.31 17.48
N TYR A 805 6.02 30.10 16.64
CA TYR A 805 6.51 29.63 15.34
C TYR A 805 7.82 30.29 14.91
N LEU A 806 8.57 29.56 14.07
CA LEU A 806 9.74 30.03 13.36
C LEU A 806 9.43 30.12 11.86
N THR A 807 9.86 31.20 11.23
CA THR A 807 9.73 31.41 9.78
C THR A 807 11.07 31.32 9.05
N GLY A 808 11.03 31.26 7.73
CA GLY A 808 12.22 31.11 6.89
C GLY A 808 13.21 32.28 6.93
N ASN A 809 12.81 33.44 7.40
CA ASN A 809 13.71 34.59 7.64
C ASN A 809 14.25 34.65 9.08
N SER A 810 14.19 33.57 9.82
CA SER A 810 14.58 33.47 11.22
C SER A 810 13.73 34.31 12.18
N TYR A 811 12.51 34.66 11.79
CA TYR A 811 11.58 35.35 12.65
C TYR A 811 10.87 34.37 13.59
N MET A 812 10.79 34.74 14.87
CA MET A 812 10.02 34.03 15.88
C MET A 812 8.87 34.88 16.37
N GLY A 813 7.67 34.35 16.26
CA GLY A 813 6.46 35.00 16.74
C GLY A 813 5.68 34.12 17.71
N TYR A 814 4.92 34.76 18.61
CA TYR A 814 3.95 34.13 19.47
C TYR A 814 2.60 34.83 19.35
N ASN A 815 1.54 34.02 19.19
CA ASN A 815 0.16 34.53 19.28
C ASN A 815 -0.51 33.89 20.49
N ASP A 816 -1.15 34.70 21.35
CA ASP A 816 -1.91 34.17 22.48
C ASP A 816 -3.34 33.76 22.07
N ALA A 817 -4.09 33.19 23.01
CA ALA A 817 -5.47 32.74 22.79
C ALA A 817 -6.45 33.92 22.50
N ALA A 818 -6.08 35.13 22.83
CA ALA A 818 -6.85 36.35 22.55
C ALA A 818 -6.50 36.97 21.18
N GLY A 819 -5.56 36.36 20.43
CA GLY A 819 -5.10 36.86 19.14
C GLY A 819 -4.06 37.97 19.25
N ASN A 820 -3.52 38.26 20.43
CA ASN A 820 -2.43 39.23 20.58
C ASN A 820 -1.15 38.63 19.96
N TRP A 821 -0.39 39.54 19.33
CA TRP A 821 0.85 39.17 18.66
C TRP A 821 2.05 39.65 19.47
N PHE A 822 3.05 38.78 19.57
CA PHE A 822 4.33 39.09 20.24
C PHE A 822 5.47 38.75 19.29
N ASP A 823 6.34 39.74 19.06
CA ASP A 823 7.60 39.57 18.32
C ASP A 823 8.66 39.17 19.32
N LEU A 824 9.18 37.93 19.17
CA LEU A 824 10.12 37.38 20.16
C LEU A 824 11.58 37.75 19.83
N ASN A 825 11.88 37.93 18.57
CA ASN A 825 13.24 38.17 18.10
C ASN A 825 13.29 39.21 16.94
N HIS A 826 12.45 40.18 16.92
CA HIS A 826 12.45 41.17 15.84
C HIS A 826 13.73 42.04 15.93
N PRO A 827 14.72 41.85 15.03
CA PRO A 827 15.82 42.73 14.90
C PRO A 827 15.43 43.96 14.07
N ASP A 828 16.34 44.91 13.97
CA ASP A 828 16.23 45.94 12.94
C ASP A 828 15.98 45.31 11.58
N LYS A 829 15.11 45.90 10.82
CA LYS A 829 14.56 45.48 9.55
C LYS A 829 15.59 44.93 8.54
N ASP A 830 16.84 45.32 8.71
CA ASP A 830 17.99 44.98 7.84
C ASP A 830 18.82 43.80 8.35
N SER A 831 18.46 43.15 9.47
CA SER A 831 19.26 42.13 10.12
C SER A 831 18.63 40.73 10.06
N TYR A 832 17.49 40.51 9.38
CA TYR A 832 16.98 39.18 9.14
C TYR A 832 17.96 38.36 8.33
N THR A 833 18.37 37.23 8.86
CA THR A 833 19.15 36.27 8.11
C THR A 833 18.22 35.18 7.62
N ASN A 834 17.98 35.20 6.34
CA ASN A 834 17.21 34.12 5.74
C ASN A 834 17.92 32.78 5.94
N ILE A 835 17.14 31.76 6.36
CA ILE A 835 17.60 30.39 6.28
C ILE A 835 17.79 30.09 4.80
N PRO A 836 18.90 29.45 4.39
CA PRO A 836 19.23 29.22 2.98
C PRO A 836 18.10 28.55 2.22
N VAL A 837 17.97 28.87 0.94
CA VAL A 837 17.04 28.26 -0.01
C VAL A 837 17.81 27.31 -0.92
N GLY A 838 17.33 26.10 -1.12
CA GLY A 838 17.96 25.10 -1.98
C GLY A 838 19.15 24.37 -1.35
N GLU A 839 19.57 24.76 -0.16
CA GLU A 839 20.69 24.14 0.55
C GLU A 839 20.27 23.64 1.92
N TRP A 840 20.83 22.52 2.37
CA TRP A 840 20.65 22.01 3.70
C TRP A 840 21.37 22.87 4.73
N ALA A 841 20.66 23.26 5.77
CA ALA A 841 21.19 23.99 6.91
C ALA A 841 20.67 23.41 8.22
N LEU A 842 21.55 23.22 9.20
CA LEU A 842 21.15 22.95 10.56
C LEU A 842 20.68 24.25 11.21
N VAL A 843 19.41 24.32 11.55
CA VAL A 843 18.81 25.46 12.25
C VAL A 843 18.52 25.06 13.68
N THR A 844 19.18 25.74 14.62
CA THR A 844 19.00 25.48 16.05
C THR A 844 18.49 26.76 16.73
N VAL A 845 17.37 26.64 17.43
CA VAL A 845 16.81 27.73 18.25
C VAL A 845 16.94 27.34 19.71
N THR A 846 17.62 28.15 20.50
CA THR A 846 17.75 27.98 21.95
C THR A 846 17.03 29.11 22.67
N VAL A 847 16.30 28.76 23.74
CA VAL A 847 15.61 29.71 24.61
C VAL A 847 15.95 29.38 26.06
N GLY A 848 16.49 30.33 26.81
CA GLY A 848 16.83 30.07 28.21
C GLY A 848 17.51 31.23 28.92
N PRO A 849 17.93 31.02 30.19
CA PRO A 849 18.41 32.09 31.07
C PRO A 849 19.76 32.68 30.70
N ASN A 850 20.62 31.92 30.01
CA ASN A 850 21.98 32.34 29.74
C ASN A 850 22.08 33.33 28.59
N ASN A 851 21.27 33.13 27.55
CA ASN A 851 21.38 33.91 26.34
C ASN A 851 20.05 34.49 25.82
N GLY A 852 18.93 34.22 26.50
CA GLY A 852 17.63 34.58 26.02
C GLY A 852 17.27 33.72 24.81
N ILE A 853 16.98 34.31 23.66
CA ILE A 853 16.72 33.62 22.41
C ILE A 853 17.95 33.68 21.52
N ARG A 854 18.38 32.55 20.99
CA ARG A 854 19.43 32.43 19.99
C ARG A 854 18.97 31.58 18.82
N ILE A 855 19.33 31.98 17.61
CA ILE A 855 19.14 31.20 16.40
C ILE A 855 20.49 30.96 15.77
N TYR A 856 20.84 29.69 15.58
CA TYR A 856 22.06 29.26 14.94
C TYR A 856 21.70 28.66 13.57
N VAL A 857 22.41 29.13 12.55
CA VAL A 857 22.37 28.54 11.20
C VAL A 857 23.74 27.97 10.91
N ASN A 858 23.81 26.65 10.74
CA ASN A 858 25.06 25.91 10.56
C ASN A 858 26.09 26.17 11.69
N GLY A 859 25.62 26.29 12.93
CA GLY A 859 26.44 26.52 14.11
C GLY A 859 26.87 28.00 14.29
N THR A 860 26.60 28.86 13.31
CA THR A 860 26.88 30.28 13.43
C THR A 860 25.72 31.00 14.10
N ASN A 861 26.03 31.70 15.19
CA ASN A 861 25.02 32.44 15.94
C ASN A 861 24.50 33.64 15.12
N LYS A 862 23.21 33.65 14.88
CA LYS A 862 22.42 34.74 14.30
C LYS A 862 21.56 35.35 15.40
N ALA A 863 22.21 35.99 16.35
CA ALA A 863 21.62 36.24 17.67
C ALA A 863 20.61 37.35 17.74
N PHE A 864 19.58 37.11 18.57
CA PHE A 864 18.70 38.15 19.05
C PHE A 864 18.59 38.03 20.58
N LYS A 865 18.77 39.13 21.28
CA LYS A 865 18.88 39.17 22.72
C LYS A 865 17.61 39.74 23.33
N THR A 866 16.75 38.89 23.88
CA THR A 866 15.75 39.36 24.83
C THR A 866 15.76 38.44 26.05
N ILE A 867 16.57 38.79 27.05
CA ILE A 867 16.55 38.08 28.32
C ILE A 867 15.40 38.61 29.17
N ASP A 868 15.11 39.88 29.10
CA ASP A 868 14.20 40.61 29.96
C ASP A 868 12.91 41.07 29.29
N GLY A 869 12.68 40.74 28.03
CA GLY A 869 11.51 41.18 27.28
C GLY A 869 11.51 42.66 26.89
N SER A 870 12.59 43.37 27.15
CA SER A 870 12.72 44.79 26.77
C SER A 870 13.24 44.90 25.33
N TYR A 871 12.35 44.82 24.38
CA TYR A 871 12.63 45.10 22.98
C TYR A 871 11.90 46.37 22.54
N ALA A 872 12.65 47.39 22.17
CA ALA A 872 12.07 48.65 21.65
C ALA A 872 12.27 48.70 20.14
N MET A 873 11.18 48.70 19.39
CA MET A 873 11.20 49.16 18.00
C MET A 873 11.16 50.67 17.94
N SER A 874 12.18 51.26 17.33
CA SER A 874 12.15 52.66 17.00
C SER A 874 11.60 52.87 15.58
N GLY A 875 10.48 53.52 15.45
CA GLY A 875 10.20 54.29 14.25
C GLY A 875 9.23 53.79 13.20
N THR A 876 8.19 52.99 13.51
CA THR A 876 7.11 52.75 12.54
C THR A 876 5.72 52.68 13.21
N THR A 877 4.68 52.93 12.43
CA THR A 877 3.28 53.02 12.82
C THR A 877 2.65 51.72 13.38
N MET A 878 3.39 50.67 13.58
CA MET A 878 2.96 49.44 14.25
C MET A 878 3.27 49.39 15.75
N THR A 879 3.77 50.43 16.31
CA THR A 879 4.33 50.50 17.67
C THR A 879 3.36 50.24 18.81
N ASN A 880 2.08 50.15 18.58
CA ASN A 880 1.09 49.99 19.65
C ASN A 880 0.66 48.54 19.88
N LYS A 881 1.20 47.53 19.13
CA LYS A 881 0.77 46.13 19.23
C LYS A 881 1.87 45.12 19.42
N ILE A 882 3.11 45.50 19.31
CA ILE A 882 4.23 44.57 19.42
C ILE A 882 4.69 44.53 20.87
N LYS A 883 4.42 43.42 21.53
CA LYS A 883 4.92 43.15 22.88
C LYS A 883 5.97 42.05 22.75
N SER A 884 7.16 42.24 23.31
CA SER A 884 8.07 41.14 23.52
C SER A 884 7.73 40.42 24.85
N LEU A 885 8.19 39.20 24.98
CA LEU A 885 8.05 38.37 26.17
C LEU A 885 9.44 38.02 26.71
N PRO A 886 9.63 38.06 28.04
CA PRO A 886 10.84 37.51 28.65
C PRO A 886 10.94 36.00 28.39
N TYR A 887 12.16 35.48 28.38
CA TYR A 887 12.42 34.07 28.01
C TYR A 887 11.65 33.09 28.91
N ASP A 888 11.52 33.38 30.20
CA ASP A 888 10.83 32.51 31.15
C ASP A 888 9.33 32.40 30.89
N GLU A 889 8.71 33.48 30.41
CA GLU A 889 7.32 33.47 29.95
C GLU A 889 7.17 32.68 28.65
N ILE A 890 8.12 32.81 27.73
CA ILE A 890 8.14 32.00 26.49
C ILE A 890 8.23 30.51 26.82
N VAL A 891 9.14 30.16 27.72
CA VAL A 891 9.31 28.78 28.20
C VAL A 891 8.00 28.24 28.77
N LYS A 892 7.39 28.96 29.73
CA LYS A 892 6.10 28.55 30.33
C LYS A 892 5.00 28.37 29.29
N LYS A 893 4.94 29.23 28.27
CA LYS A 893 3.95 29.13 27.19
C LYS A 893 4.20 27.91 26.32
N VAL A 894 5.44 27.65 25.92
CA VAL A 894 5.79 26.48 25.10
C VAL A 894 5.50 25.18 25.83
N TYR A 895 5.81 25.10 27.12
CA TYR A 895 5.53 23.92 27.94
C TYR A 895 4.02 23.70 28.20
N SER A 896 3.17 24.66 27.87
CA SER A 896 1.71 24.49 27.94
C SER A 896 1.05 24.12 26.62
N LEU A 897 1.75 24.24 25.48
CA LEU A 897 1.23 23.91 24.16
C LEU A 897 1.31 22.42 23.89
N LYS A 898 0.24 21.81 23.37
CA LYS A 898 0.10 20.35 23.29
C LYS A 898 0.82 19.69 22.13
N TYR A 899 1.02 20.41 21.05
CA TYR A 899 1.53 19.85 19.80
C TYR A 899 2.75 20.62 19.29
N PHE A 900 3.63 19.87 18.63
CA PHE A 900 4.70 20.43 17.80
C PHE A 900 4.41 20.10 16.34
N TYR A 901 4.64 21.05 15.46
CA TYR A 901 4.40 20.92 14.03
C TYR A 901 5.65 21.28 13.26
N LEU A 902 5.97 20.53 12.23
CA LEU A 902 6.75 21.06 11.12
C LEU A 902 5.75 21.74 10.19
N GLY A 903 5.97 23.03 9.91
CA GLY A 903 5.01 23.89 9.23
C GLY A 903 3.96 24.50 10.13
N LEU A 904 2.74 24.52 9.65
CA LEU A 904 1.56 25.17 10.25
C LEU A 904 1.78 26.67 10.51
N GLY A 905 1.67 27.45 9.43
CA GLY A 905 1.76 28.89 9.49
C GLY A 905 0.64 29.56 10.29
N SER A 906 0.84 30.80 10.62
CA SER A 906 -0.18 31.66 11.17
C SER A 906 -0.98 32.36 10.06
N PHE A 907 -0.56 33.55 9.69
CA PHE A 907 -1.17 34.29 8.59
C PHE A 907 -0.54 33.93 7.24
N TRP A 908 0.70 33.44 7.26
CA TRP A 908 1.47 33.24 6.03
C TRP A 908 1.31 31.85 5.43
N GLY A 909 1.35 30.81 6.17
CA GLY A 909 1.22 29.46 5.65
C GLY A 909 2.41 28.59 6.05
N SER A 910 2.49 27.42 5.42
CA SER A 910 3.59 26.48 5.58
C SER A 910 4.61 26.63 4.48
N ALA A 911 5.89 26.65 4.83
CA ALA A 911 6.99 26.68 3.85
C ALA A 911 7.03 25.37 3.05
N ASP A 912 7.47 25.45 1.81
CA ASP A 912 7.94 24.31 1.04
C ASP A 912 9.37 23.99 1.52
N ALA A 913 9.52 22.88 2.25
CA ALA A 913 10.79 22.54 2.87
C ALA A 913 10.90 21.05 3.17
N CYS A 914 12.13 20.53 3.09
CA CYS A 914 12.49 19.22 3.60
C CYS A 914 13.07 19.34 4.99
N PHE A 915 12.79 18.37 5.85
CA PHE A 915 13.27 18.29 7.22
C PHE A 915 13.94 16.96 7.49
N ASP A 916 14.98 17.00 8.31
CA ASP A 916 15.69 15.81 8.77
C ASP A 916 16.26 16.05 10.18
N ASP A 917 16.51 15.00 10.95
CA ASP A 917 17.11 15.03 12.28
C ASP A 917 16.52 16.13 13.18
N VAL A 918 15.22 16.04 13.46
CA VAL A 918 14.54 16.97 14.37
C VAL A 918 14.79 16.59 15.81
N LEU A 919 15.42 17.47 16.58
CA LEU A 919 15.77 17.27 17.98
C LEU A 919 15.11 18.34 18.86
N ILE A 920 14.53 17.92 19.98
CA ILE A 920 13.93 18.82 20.97
C ILE A 920 14.53 18.54 22.35
N TYR A 921 15.06 19.59 22.98
CA TYR A 921 15.68 19.54 24.32
C TYR A 921 14.84 20.32 25.33
N ASN A 922 14.83 19.84 26.57
CA ASN A 922 14.22 20.53 27.72
C ASN A 922 15.18 21.51 28.42
N ARG A 923 16.23 21.95 27.76
CA ARG A 923 17.22 22.92 28.24
C ARG A 923 17.71 23.84 27.12
N GLU A 924 18.31 24.96 27.50
CA GLU A 924 19.08 25.81 26.61
C GLU A 924 20.42 25.12 26.28
N LEU A 925 20.73 24.89 25.00
CA LEU A 925 22.04 24.48 24.54
C LEU A 925 22.99 25.67 24.49
N SER A 926 24.25 25.45 24.94
CA SER A 926 25.34 26.41 24.78
C SER A 926 25.80 26.49 23.32
N ALA A 927 26.56 27.51 22.98
CA ALA A 927 27.17 27.63 21.66
C ALA A 927 28.13 26.45 21.36
N THR A 928 28.82 25.94 22.38
CA THR A 928 29.67 24.76 22.27
C THR A 928 28.85 23.52 21.98
N ASP A 929 27.73 23.32 22.70
CA ASP A 929 26.82 22.20 22.46
C ASP A 929 26.24 22.25 21.03
N VAL A 930 25.85 23.44 20.55
CA VAL A 930 25.35 23.62 19.19
C VAL A 930 26.40 23.34 18.14
N SER A 931 27.66 23.67 18.42
CA SER A 931 28.77 23.33 17.52
C SER A 931 29.04 21.82 17.47
N ALA A 932 28.98 21.15 18.62
CA ALA A 932 29.06 19.70 18.73
C ALA A 932 27.86 19.05 18.01
N LEU A 933 26.66 19.54 18.25
CA LEU A 933 25.43 19.07 17.61
C LEU A 933 25.51 19.15 16.08
N LYS A 934 25.99 20.25 15.52
CA LYS A 934 26.18 20.41 14.08
C LYS A 934 27.08 19.31 13.50
N MET A 935 28.16 19.00 14.18
CA MET A 935 29.11 17.99 13.72
C MET A 935 28.52 16.60 13.83
N LEU A 936 27.92 16.27 14.96
CA LEU A 936 27.33 14.96 15.23
C LEU A 936 26.08 14.69 14.40
N SER A 937 25.18 15.64 14.24
CA SER A 937 23.97 15.46 13.43
C SER A 937 24.24 15.36 11.91
N ASN A 938 25.44 15.70 11.48
CA ASN A 938 25.89 15.44 10.11
C ASN A 938 26.62 14.10 9.96
N ARG A 939 26.48 13.21 10.95
CA ARG A 939 27.08 11.87 11.01
C ARG A 939 25.97 10.84 11.31
N VAL A 940 26.35 9.58 11.38
CA VAL A 940 25.46 8.51 11.84
C VAL A 940 25.53 8.42 13.36
N TYR A 941 25.30 9.53 14.05
CA TYR A 941 25.23 9.54 15.50
C TYR A 941 23.81 9.21 15.94
N ASP A 942 23.65 8.12 16.68
CA ASP A 942 22.34 7.75 17.21
C ASP A 942 22.08 8.50 18.53
N PHE A 943 21.40 9.63 18.43
CA PHE A 943 21.02 10.43 19.60
C PHE A 943 20.07 9.71 20.56
N SER A 944 19.46 8.60 20.17
CA SER A 944 18.57 7.80 21.02
C SER A 944 19.34 6.89 22.00
N GLN A 945 20.64 6.69 21.78
CA GLN A 945 21.49 5.84 22.62
C GLN A 945 22.26 6.66 23.64
N PRO A 946 22.35 6.21 24.91
CA PRO A 946 23.19 6.85 25.91
C PRO A 946 24.65 6.91 25.46
N GLY A 947 25.20 8.12 25.35
CA GLY A 947 26.58 8.36 24.92
C GLY A 947 26.79 8.38 23.41
N GLY A 948 25.73 8.20 22.61
CA GLY A 948 25.83 8.17 21.14
C GLY A 948 26.64 7.00 20.59
N GLU A 949 27.04 6.10 21.46
CA GLU A 949 27.72 4.87 21.07
C GLU A 949 26.69 3.92 20.47
N THR A 950 26.80 3.71 19.18
CA THR A 950 26.27 2.47 18.62
C THR A 950 26.90 1.33 19.43
N GLN A 951 26.15 0.29 19.82
CA GLN A 951 26.62 -0.86 20.63
C GLN A 951 27.89 -1.58 20.11
N ILE A 952 28.58 -0.98 19.17
CA ILE A 952 29.77 -1.47 18.47
C ILE A 952 31.04 -1.21 19.30
N ALA A 953 31.08 -0.20 20.16
CA ALA A 953 32.21 -0.01 21.07
C ALA A 953 32.34 -1.24 22.03
N ASP A 954 31.22 -1.78 22.51
CA ASP A 954 31.21 -2.99 23.31
C ASP A 954 31.64 -4.25 22.53
N ILE A 955 31.35 -4.27 21.22
CA ILE A 955 31.79 -5.37 20.33
C ILE A 955 33.28 -5.27 20.02
N ILE A 956 33.82 -4.06 19.88
CA ILE A 956 35.25 -3.83 19.60
C ILE A 956 36.10 -4.05 20.89
N GLU A 957 35.65 -3.64 22.06
CA GLU A 957 36.31 -3.94 23.31
C GLU A 957 36.22 -5.43 23.67
N SER A 958 35.11 -6.09 23.40
CA SER A 958 34.98 -7.55 23.59
C SER A 958 35.73 -8.34 22.52
N ALA A 959 35.97 -7.79 21.31
CA ALA A 959 36.78 -8.45 20.27
C ALA A 959 38.27 -8.41 20.57
N ASN A 960 38.75 -7.54 21.44
CA ASN A 960 40.12 -7.52 21.93
C ASN A 960 40.42 -8.54 23.05
N LEU A 961 39.36 -9.17 23.59
CA LEU A 961 39.52 -10.41 24.35
C LEU A 961 39.59 -11.54 23.29
N GLN A 962 40.70 -12.17 23.16
CA GLN A 962 40.92 -13.36 22.32
C GLN A 962 39.96 -14.49 22.68
N ASP A 963 38.67 -14.34 22.37
CA ASP A 963 37.74 -15.44 22.45
C ASP A 963 37.77 -16.22 21.13
N ASN A 964 38.54 -17.27 21.11
CA ASN A 964 38.64 -18.25 20.04
C ASN A 964 37.37 -19.12 19.89
N GLY A 965 36.25 -18.73 20.49
CA GLY A 965 34.99 -19.45 20.44
C GLY A 965 34.30 -19.41 19.06
N TYR A 966 33.51 -20.45 18.80
CA TYR A 966 32.58 -20.48 17.65
C TYR A 966 31.19 -20.04 18.14
N TYR A 967 30.49 -19.31 17.28
CA TYR A 967 29.11 -18.88 17.52
C TYR A 967 28.24 -19.29 16.34
N ASP A 968 26.99 -19.67 16.59
CA ASP A 968 26.00 -19.85 15.56
C ASP A 968 25.47 -18.49 15.05
N LEU A 969 24.65 -18.51 13.98
CA LEU A 969 24.13 -17.27 13.38
C LEU A 969 23.15 -16.51 14.29
N SER A 970 22.72 -17.09 15.40
CA SER A 970 21.92 -16.41 16.44
C SER A 970 22.77 -15.76 17.53
N GLY A 971 24.12 -15.83 17.42
CA GLY A 971 25.05 -15.30 18.41
C GLY A 971 25.28 -16.18 19.63
N ARG A 972 24.77 -17.40 19.65
CA ARG A 972 24.96 -18.36 20.74
C ARG A 972 26.31 -19.05 20.61
N ARG A 973 27.11 -19.03 21.67
CA ARG A 973 28.38 -19.75 21.70
C ARG A 973 28.17 -21.25 21.63
N ILE A 974 28.89 -21.89 20.74
CA ILE A 974 28.86 -23.33 20.54
C ILE A 974 30.24 -23.97 20.72
N ALA A 975 30.28 -25.26 21.00
CA ALA A 975 31.50 -26.05 20.94
C ALA A 975 32.07 -26.08 19.51
N ILE A 976 33.27 -26.59 19.30
CA ILE A 976 33.84 -26.72 17.96
C ILE A 976 32.80 -27.40 17.03
N PRO A 977 32.38 -26.74 15.94
CA PRO A 977 31.35 -27.30 15.09
C PRO A 977 31.77 -28.64 14.47
N THR A 978 30.95 -29.65 14.62
CA THR A 978 31.12 -30.96 14.04
C THR A 978 30.30 -31.18 12.75
N THR A 979 29.39 -30.27 12.46
CA THR A 979 28.55 -30.31 11.27
C THR A 979 28.97 -29.24 10.26
N LYS A 980 28.79 -29.51 8.96
CA LYS A 980 28.97 -28.50 7.91
C LYS A 980 27.96 -27.40 8.10
N GLY A 981 28.42 -26.16 8.13
CA GLY A 981 27.54 -25.00 8.33
C GLY A 981 28.32 -23.69 8.35
N ILE A 982 27.59 -22.60 8.50
CA ILE A 982 28.16 -21.27 8.63
C ILE A 982 28.17 -20.90 10.12
N TYR A 983 29.29 -20.45 10.59
CA TYR A 983 29.55 -20.08 11.99
C TYR A 983 30.27 -18.74 12.04
N ILE A 984 30.26 -18.11 13.19
CA ILE A 984 31.02 -16.90 13.47
C ILE A 984 32.19 -17.28 14.39
N LYS A 985 33.42 -16.94 14.03
CA LYS A 985 34.63 -17.09 14.84
C LYS A 985 35.45 -15.80 14.74
N ASN A 986 35.85 -15.25 15.89
CA ASN A 986 36.58 -13.99 15.97
C ASN A 986 35.89 -12.87 15.16
N GLY A 987 34.57 -12.76 15.28
CA GLY A 987 33.79 -11.77 14.53
C GLY A 987 33.67 -12.02 13.02
N ARG A 988 34.24 -13.12 12.51
CA ARG A 988 34.24 -13.44 11.08
C ARG A 988 33.40 -14.67 10.77
N LYS A 989 32.71 -14.65 9.65
CA LYS A 989 31.97 -15.78 9.13
C LYS A 989 32.94 -16.86 8.66
N VAL A 990 32.82 -18.05 9.21
CA VAL A 990 33.63 -19.25 8.83
C VAL A 990 32.70 -20.36 8.38
N ILE A 991 33.06 -21.04 7.30
CA ILE A 991 32.37 -22.23 6.82
C ILE A 991 33.14 -23.42 7.32
N LYS A 992 32.49 -24.36 7.99
CA LYS A 992 33.06 -25.67 8.38
C LYS A 992 32.23 -26.78 7.80
#